data_1ede0549042a66c18a451ed5e9a3ead6
#
_entry.id   1ede0549042a66c18a451ed5e9a3ead6
#
_cell.length_a   1.000
_cell.length_b   1.000
_cell.length_c   1.000
_cell.angle_alpha   90.00
_cell.angle_beta   90.00
_cell.angle_gamma   90.00
#
_symmetry.space_group_name_H-M   'P 1'
#
loop_
_entity.id
_entity.type
_entity.pdbx_description
1 polymer ?
#
loop_
_entity_poly.entity_id
_entity_poly.type
_entity_poly.pdbx_seq_one_letter_code
_entity_poly.pdbx_strand_id
1 'polypeptide(L)'
;MKKTIKKYLVLVLTFTFLFVAGHISVHAKEVTTKTDDNAYYYTTVKEEKVQVSRSTTWIENTGKTANGEQLNHVMVADFKAGETIKIATWAVSDGTNYGFTRTDLKKIAEDYEKNNPGWIVLAGVNADQYYPKYGTQRGADGSASYYPQTYYPLISNGDNWFVINPYGNCGNVAGFKNDNSDNQIVYGNRSISGFYLHLYDRENNYVGKYLIDDLNIDKLGENQTTVLSPVAIGDKQYNTVTKDSNNGFYVVENADLAFASNSKTFTYSDNNCFFGKGKINRIYEGSCVLKAGQFAIETTNADLKAQLQKGMYVKCQYEYDEGFAGIEEASGYHTIQRSNGKDCSVANSYNSRPYPRSIFGCDNNGKVYLITCSGSNSSPTKGMWAQESNALCKYYGMTDAFQCDGGGSVTAVVRDEDGNIQYAMKSIEGSYRYILSGLFIVMKVPEATIEITDCAQTSIDFSVDLSQVTEQYTKAYLKISDGNDFVNYVEIKEGIANATGLTKDTNYTYQLAFEYQGSSEKIDSLLKSSFRTDKDYPIISHIKLSETENAYLIEIDISDIDKTLSQIGVVIDGRYHRATVTDGKASVELSKDTLGVSIFDIRMDCNFQNKTKQKTLSNFSLDTTLDLYIEYIESRMEAFINKVLG
;
A
#
# COMPACT_ATOMS: atom_id res chain seq x y z
N MET A 1 -11.88 52.49 -22.83
CA MET A 1 -12.48 51.23 -22.37
C MET A 1 -11.95 49.94 -23.02
N LYS A 2 -11.71 49.88 -24.34
CA LYS A 2 -11.19 48.65 -25.01
C LYS A 2 -9.71 48.30 -24.75
N LYS A 3 -8.87 49.24 -24.25
CA LYS A 3 -7.47 48.97 -23.97
C LYS A 3 -7.21 48.42 -22.54
N THR A 4 -8.14 48.60 -21.63
CA THR A 4 -8.03 48.17 -20.23
C THR A 4 -8.46 46.70 -20.08
N ILE A 5 -9.42 46.26 -20.88
CA ILE A 5 -9.93 44.89 -20.89
C ILE A 5 -8.88 43.89 -21.41
N LYS A 6 -8.02 44.32 -22.37
CA LYS A 6 -6.94 43.46 -22.87
C LYS A 6 -5.79 43.20 -21.86
N LYS A 7 -5.58 44.14 -20.91
CA LYS A 7 -4.56 43.96 -19.86
C LYS A 7 -5.02 43.02 -18.73
N TYR A 8 -6.31 42.98 -18.46
CA TYR A 8 -6.86 42.05 -17.44
C TYR A 8 -7.05 40.65 -18.00
N LEU A 9 -7.33 40.51 -19.30
CA LEU A 9 -7.45 39.17 -19.94
C LEU A 9 -6.08 38.46 -20.09
N VAL A 10 -4.97 39.22 -20.21
CA VAL A 10 -3.61 38.66 -20.24
C VAL A 10 -3.12 38.34 -18.82
N LEU A 11 -3.60 39.02 -17.79
CA LEU A 11 -3.23 38.74 -16.40
C LEU A 11 -3.97 37.54 -15.81
N VAL A 12 -5.19 37.27 -16.27
CA VAL A 12 -5.96 36.09 -15.86
C VAL A 12 -5.50 34.83 -16.58
N LEU A 13 -5.00 34.93 -17.81
CA LEU A 13 -4.44 33.80 -18.56
C LEU A 13 -3.01 33.40 -18.13
N THR A 14 -2.32 34.24 -17.35
CA THR A 14 -0.99 33.91 -16.79
C THR A 14 -1.06 33.33 -15.36
N PHE A 15 -2.24 33.35 -14.72
CA PHE A 15 -2.42 32.74 -13.38
C PHE A 15 -3.14 31.40 -13.40
N THR A 16 -3.65 30.96 -14.55
CA THR A 16 -4.32 29.66 -14.71
C THR A 16 -3.38 28.53 -15.18
N PHE A 17 -2.07 28.76 -15.24
CA PHE A 17 -1.09 27.74 -15.67
C PHE A 17 -0.15 27.30 -14.55
N LEU A 18 -0.52 27.44 -13.28
CA LEU A 18 0.37 27.11 -12.15
C LEU A 18 -0.20 26.11 -11.14
N PHE A 19 -1.14 25.27 -11.55
CA PHE A 19 -1.58 24.12 -10.75
C PHE A 19 -1.90 22.91 -11.66
N VAL A 20 -0.92 22.45 -12.40
CA VAL A 20 -0.86 21.06 -12.88
C VAL A 20 0.34 20.44 -12.19
N ALA A 21 0.09 19.35 -11.46
CA ALA A 21 1.06 18.60 -10.68
C ALA A 21 2.45 18.52 -11.30
N GLY A 22 3.43 18.77 -10.47
CA GLY A 22 4.84 19.00 -10.70
C GLY A 22 5.61 18.13 -11.68
N HIS A 23 5.33 18.23 -12.97
CA HIS A 23 6.32 17.86 -13.98
C HIS A 23 7.33 19.02 -14.08
N ILE A 24 8.36 18.98 -13.23
CA ILE A 24 9.49 19.91 -13.38
C ILE A 24 10.41 19.34 -14.49
N SER A 25 10.14 19.73 -15.73
CA SER A 25 11.11 19.51 -16.80
C SER A 25 12.28 20.48 -16.60
N VAL A 26 13.30 20.01 -15.90
CA VAL A 26 14.58 20.74 -15.81
C VAL A 26 15.36 20.42 -17.08
N HIS A 27 15.53 21.38 -17.96
CA HIS A 27 16.51 21.29 -19.03
C HIS A 27 17.89 21.31 -18.36
N ALA A 28 18.39 20.14 -17.97
CA ALA A 28 19.70 20.01 -17.36
C ALA A 28 20.77 20.34 -18.40
N LYS A 29 21.74 21.15 -18.00
CA LYS A 29 23.02 21.25 -18.72
C LYS A 29 23.58 19.83 -18.84
N GLU A 30 24.04 19.41 -20.01
CA GLU A 30 24.70 18.11 -20.16
C GLU A 30 25.82 17.95 -19.14
N VAL A 31 25.77 16.92 -18.33
CA VAL A 31 26.75 16.61 -17.29
C VAL A 31 27.35 15.24 -17.56
N THR A 32 28.66 15.21 -17.78
CA THR A 32 29.39 13.95 -17.95
C THR A 32 30.09 13.56 -16.64
N THR A 33 29.79 12.37 -16.16
CA THR A 33 30.45 11.74 -15.02
C THR A 33 31.25 10.54 -15.51
N LYS A 34 32.49 10.43 -15.03
CA LYS A 34 33.41 9.34 -15.36
C LYS A 34 33.59 8.40 -14.18
N THR A 35 33.95 7.16 -14.47
CA THR A 35 34.44 6.20 -13.47
C THR A 35 35.76 6.71 -12.82
N ASP A 36 36.12 6.08 -11.72
CA ASP A 36 37.35 6.48 -10.97
C ASP A 36 38.61 6.26 -11.80
N ASP A 37 38.64 5.31 -12.73
CA ASP A 37 39.73 5.07 -13.68
C ASP A 37 39.65 5.94 -14.95
N ASN A 38 38.58 6.75 -15.10
CA ASN A 38 38.29 7.57 -16.27
C ASN A 38 38.04 6.79 -17.59
N ALA A 39 37.99 5.46 -17.57
CA ALA A 39 37.82 4.64 -18.79
C ALA A 39 36.38 4.60 -19.30
N TYR A 40 35.44 4.71 -18.39
CA TYR A 40 33.99 4.68 -18.71
C TYR A 40 33.31 5.97 -18.26
N TYR A 41 32.26 6.36 -18.96
CA TYR A 41 31.52 7.59 -18.67
C TYR A 41 30.02 7.42 -18.88
N TYR A 42 29.27 8.29 -18.22
CA TYR A 42 27.86 8.55 -18.46
C TYR A 42 27.63 10.05 -18.61
N THR A 43 26.93 10.46 -19.66
CA THR A 43 26.53 11.86 -19.86
C THR A 43 25.03 11.96 -19.69
N THR A 44 24.57 12.64 -18.65
CA THR A 44 23.15 13.01 -18.50
C THR A 44 22.81 14.10 -19.49
N VAL A 45 21.75 13.91 -20.28
CA VAL A 45 21.26 14.86 -21.28
C VAL A 45 20.00 15.55 -20.79
N LYS A 46 19.08 14.78 -20.20
CA LYS A 46 17.79 15.26 -19.71
C LYS A 46 17.36 14.51 -18.49
N GLU A 47 16.71 15.19 -17.56
CA GLU A 47 16.00 14.59 -16.44
C GLU A 47 14.58 15.15 -16.35
N GLU A 48 13.62 14.27 -16.17
CA GLU A 48 12.25 14.61 -15.81
C GLU A 48 11.99 14.01 -14.43
N LYS A 49 11.51 14.84 -13.48
CA LYS A 49 11.30 14.45 -12.09
C LYS A 49 9.83 14.54 -11.76
N VAL A 50 9.32 13.49 -11.14
CA VAL A 50 7.96 13.42 -10.61
C VAL A 50 8.06 13.14 -9.12
N GLN A 51 7.47 14.00 -8.31
CA GLN A 51 7.36 13.77 -6.87
C GLN A 51 6.20 12.79 -6.64
N VAL A 52 6.52 11.54 -6.28
CA VAL A 52 5.53 10.48 -6.01
C VAL A 52 4.94 10.64 -4.61
N SER A 53 5.80 10.97 -3.64
CA SER A 53 5.42 11.36 -2.29
C SER A 53 6.47 12.35 -1.76
N ARG A 54 6.31 12.87 -0.56
CA ARG A 54 7.29 13.76 0.05
C ARG A 54 8.69 13.12 0.14
N SER A 55 8.75 11.82 0.41
CA SER A 55 10.00 11.07 0.56
C SER A 55 10.42 10.33 -0.71
N THR A 56 9.62 10.33 -1.76
CA THR A 56 9.90 9.50 -2.94
C THR A 56 9.79 10.30 -4.23
N THR A 57 10.88 10.32 -4.98
CA THR A 57 10.97 10.95 -6.30
C THR A 57 11.23 9.90 -7.37
N TRP A 58 10.46 9.92 -8.46
CA TRP A 58 10.78 9.19 -9.67
C TRP A 58 11.45 10.12 -10.68
N ILE A 59 12.56 9.67 -11.28
CA ILE A 59 13.34 10.42 -12.26
C ILE A 59 13.44 9.58 -13.53
N GLU A 60 12.96 10.12 -14.65
CA GLU A 60 13.31 9.63 -15.97
C GLU A 60 14.55 10.34 -16.44
N ASN A 61 15.67 9.61 -16.57
CA ASN A 61 16.95 10.14 -16.95
C ASN A 61 17.35 9.64 -18.33
N THR A 62 17.44 10.55 -19.29
CA THR A 62 17.98 10.27 -20.62
C THR A 62 19.44 10.69 -20.68
N GLY A 63 20.29 9.78 -21.11
CA GLY A 63 21.72 10.06 -21.23
C GLY A 63 22.40 9.31 -22.36
N LYS A 64 23.72 9.35 -22.35
CA LYS A 64 24.58 8.74 -23.39
C LYS A 64 25.78 8.06 -22.77
N THR A 65 26.15 6.93 -23.33
CA THR A 65 27.42 6.23 -23.10
C THR A 65 28.14 6.03 -24.43
N ALA A 66 29.28 5.36 -24.42
CA ALA A 66 29.96 4.91 -25.64
C ALA A 66 29.08 4.00 -26.50
N ASN A 67 28.09 3.31 -25.91
CA ASN A 67 27.18 2.40 -26.59
C ASN A 67 25.90 3.08 -27.14
N GLY A 68 25.77 4.40 -27.01
CA GLY A 68 24.65 5.19 -27.48
C GLY A 68 23.74 5.72 -26.40
N GLU A 69 22.52 6.05 -26.80
CA GLU A 69 21.51 6.61 -25.89
C GLU A 69 21.07 5.59 -24.84
N GLN A 70 20.82 6.09 -23.65
CA GLN A 70 20.36 5.32 -22.50
C GLN A 70 19.14 6.01 -21.89
N LEU A 71 18.10 5.22 -21.59
CA LEU A 71 16.97 5.64 -20.81
C LEU A 71 17.02 4.89 -19.47
N ASN A 72 17.01 5.65 -18.39
CA ASN A 72 17.07 5.11 -17.05
C ASN A 72 15.90 5.61 -16.22
N HIS A 73 15.39 4.79 -15.36
CA HIS A 73 14.38 5.16 -14.37
C HIS A 73 15.02 5.03 -13.00
N VAL A 74 15.02 6.13 -12.26
CA VAL A 74 15.66 6.24 -10.94
C VAL A 74 14.58 6.60 -9.92
N MET A 75 14.37 5.74 -8.95
CA MET A 75 13.48 5.96 -7.81
C MET A 75 14.35 6.27 -6.61
N VAL A 76 14.09 7.41 -5.98
CA VAL A 76 14.86 7.90 -4.83
C VAL A 76 13.96 7.88 -3.60
N ALA A 77 14.37 7.17 -2.56
CA ALA A 77 13.75 7.20 -1.24
C ALA A 77 14.62 8.07 -0.31
N ASP A 78 14.07 9.15 0.23
CA ASP A 78 14.72 10.04 1.19
C ASP A 78 14.17 9.79 2.59
N PHE A 79 14.92 9.04 3.41
CA PHE A 79 14.53 8.68 4.78
C PHE A 79 14.47 9.87 5.75
N LYS A 80 15.02 11.03 5.36
CA LYS A 80 15.00 12.26 6.18
C LYS A 80 13.88 13.23 5.82
N ALA A 81 13.05 12.89 4.82
CA ALA A 81 11.96 13.76 4.38
C ALA A 81 10.74 13.77 5.30
N GLY A 82 10.68 12.89 6.31
CA GLY A 82 9.68 12.93 7.39
C GLY A 82 8.44 12.07 7.18
N GLU A 83 8.33 11.31 6.09
CA GLU A 83 7.35 10.24 5.94
C GLU A 83 7.91 8.93 6.51
N THR A 84 7.04 8.06 6.99
CA THR A 84 7.42 6.71 7.39
C THR A 84 7.51 5.83 6.15
N ILE A 85 8.73 5.66 5.63
CA ILE A 85 9.01 4.80 4.48
C ILE A 85 9.94 3.67 4.86
N LYS A 86 9.95 2.61 4.08
CA LYS A 86 10.98 1.56 4.11
C LYS A 86 11.27 1.02 2.71
N ILE A 87 12.45 0.44 2.54
CA ILE A 87 12.71 -0.45 1.42
C ILE A 87 12.20 -1.83 1.83
N ALA A 88 11.28 -2.37 1.08
CA ALA A 88 10.71 -3.69 1.30
C ALA A 88 11.16 -4.66 0.21
N THR A 89 11.42 -5.89 0.61
CA THR A 89 11.62 -7.03 -0.29
C THR A 89 10.38 -7.90 -0.27
N TRP A 90 9.91 -8.35 -1.44
CA TRP A 90 8.73 -9.18 -1.49
C TRP A 90 8.78 -10.22 -2.60
N ALA A 91 8.23 -11.38 -2.31
CA ALA A 91 7.97 -12.46 -3.25
C ALA A 91 6.58 -13.04 -2.98
N VAL A 92 5.84 -13.39 -4.04
CA VAL A 92 4.46 -13.88 -3.93
C VAL A 92 4.47 -15.35 -3.51
N SER A 93 3.81 -15.68 -2.41
CA SER A 93 3.62 -17.08 -2.00
C SER A 93 2.82 -17.84 -3.08
N ASP A 94 3.20 -19.07 -3.36
CA ASP A 94 2.48 -19.92 -4.30
C ASP A 94 1.22 -20.57 -3.71
N GLY A 95 0.95 -20.34 -2.42
CA GLY A 95 -0.19 -20.90 -1.71
C GLY A 95 -0.12 -22.41 -1.46
N THR A 96 0.94 -23.09 -1.88
CA THR A 96 1.10 -24.54 -1.73
C THR A 96 2.01 -24.93 -0.56
N ASN A 97 2.45 -23.96 0.23
CA ASN A 97 3.29 -24.10 1.42
C ASN A 97 4.75 -24.52 1.16
N TYR A 98 5.29 -24.29 -0.06
CA TYR A 98 6.66 -24.71 -0.36
C TYR A 98 7.53 -23.65 -1.03
N GLY A 99 6.99 -22.50 -1.39
CA GLY A 99 7.80 -21.53 -2.09
C GLY A 99 7.01 -20.36 -2.65
N PHE A 100 7.52 -19.83 -3.74
CA PHE A 100 7.06 -18.61 -4.34
C PHE A 100 6.66 -18.81 -5.80
N THR A 101 5.71 -18.01 -6.24
CA THR A 101 5.27 -17.96 -7.63
C THR A 101 6.01 -16.86 -8.37
N ARG A 102 6.44 -17.14 -9.60
CA ARG A 102 6.91 -16.09 -10.51
C ARG A 102 5.73 -15.34 -11.09
N THR A 103 5.78 -14.03 -11.02
CA THR A 103 4.79 -13.16 -11.66
C THR A 103 5.45 -11.85 -12.11
N ASP A 104 4.70 -10.95 -12.75
CA ASP A 104 5.21 -9.63 -13.10
C ASP A 104 5.34 -8.72 -11.87
N LEU A 105 6.22 -7.71 -11.95
CA LEU A 105 6.56 -6.84 -10.83
C LEU A 105 5.34 -6.09 -10.27
N LYS A 106 4.40 -5.69 -11.13
CA LYS A 106 3.18 -4.99 -10.70
C LYS A 106 2.33 -5.88 -9.78
N LYS A 107 2.16 -7.15 -10.13
CA LYS A 107 1.43 -8.10 -9.28
C LYS A 107 2.16 -8.41 -7.98
N ILE A 108 3.51 -8.41 -7.99
CA ILE A 108 4.28 -8.56 -6.74
C ILE A 108 4.01 -7.35 -5.83
N ALA A 109 3.97 -6.13 -6.38
CA ALA A 109 3.65 -4.92 -5.63
C ALA A 109 2.21 -4.93 -5.07
N GLU A 110 1.23 -5.32 -5.88
CA GLU A 110 -0.18 -5.45 -5.47
C GLU A 110 -0.35 -6.53 -4.37
N ASP A 111 0.37 -7.64 -4.48
CA ASP A 111 0.38 -8.70 -3.45
C ASP A 111 1.04 -8.23 -2.15
N TYR A 112 2.11 -7.41 -2.24
CA TYR A 112 2.71 -6.78 -1.06
C TYR A 112 1.67 -5.95 -0.30
N GLU A 113 0.95 -5.06 -0.96
CA GLU A 113 -0.06 -4.21 -0.31
C GLU A 113 -1.19 -5.02 0.32
N LYS A 114 -1.63 -6.06 -0.36
CA LYS A 114 -2.66 -6.97 0.14
C LYS A 114 -2.26 -7.67 1.44
N ASN A 115 -0.98 -8.05 1.56
CA ASN A 115 -0.46 -8.82 2.70
C ASN A 115 0.17 -7.92 3.79
N ASN A 116 0.31 -6.62 3.53
CA ASN A 116 0.85 -5.63 4.46
C ASN A 116 -0.11 -4.44 4.63
N PRO A 117 -1.27 -4.62 5.28
CA PRO A 117 -2.23 -3.54 5.47
C PRO A 117 -1.58 -2.30 6.10
N GLY A 118 -1.97 -1.12 5.61
CA GLY A 118 -1.39 0.15 6.05
C GLY A 118 -0.09 0.54 5.35
N TRP A 119 0.44 -0.29 4.45
CA TRP A 119 1.59 0.03 3.61
C TRP A 119 1.21 0.06 2.13
N ILE A 120 1.69 1.05 1.41
CA ILE A 120 1.50 1.19 -0.05
C ILE A 120 2.85 1.24 -0.76
N VAL A 121 2.89 0.67 -1.96
CA VAL A 121 4.07 0.72 -2.83
C VAL A 121 4.08 2.03 -3.59
N LEU A 122 5.14 2.82 -3.45
CA LEU A 122 5.35 4.07 -4.18
C LEU A 122 6.11 3.84 -5.49
N ALA A 123 7.16 3.02 -5.43
CA ALA A 123 7.98 2.66 -6.58
C ALA A 123 8.69 1.33 -6.33
N GLY A 124 9.20 0.69 -7.37
CA GLY A 124 9.97 -0.53 -7.21
C GLY A 124 10.65 -1.02 -8.47
N VAL A 125 11.59 -1.95 -8.28
CA VAL A 125 12.34 -2.62 -9.35
C VAL A 125 12.39 -4.13 -9.08
N ASN A 126 12.69 -4.93 -10.11
CA ASN A 126 13.00 -6.34 -9.90
C ASN A 126 14.22 -6.50 -8.98
N ALA A 127 14.17 -7.52 -8.12
CA ALA A 127 15.23 -7.80 -7.17
C ALA A 127 16.23 -8.85 -7.70
N ASP A 128 16.57 -9.82 -6.86
CA ASP A 128 17.59 -10.81 -7.11
C ASP A 128 17.32 -11.71 -8.31
N GLN A 129 18.39 -12.27 -8.84
CA GLN A 129 18.34 -13.37 -9.79
C GLN A 129 17.68 -14.59 -9.15
N TYR A 130 17.03 -15.42 -9.94
CA TYR A 130 16.31 -16.58 -9.44
C TYR A 130 16.57 -17.83 -10.30
N TYR A 131 16.44 -18.97 -9.64
CA TYR A 131 16.41 -20.25 -10.32
C TYR A 131 14.97 -20.61 -10.69
N PRO A 132 14.65 -20.74 -11.98
CA PRO A 132 13.27 -21.00 -12.40
C PRO A 132 12.80 -22.45 -12.15
N LYS A 133 13.71 -23.36 -11.79
CA LYS A 133 13.47 -24.81 -11.75
C LYS A 133 14.16 -25.52 -10.59
N TYR A 134 14.51 -24.82 -9.50
CA TYR A 134 15.15 -25.46 -8.36
C TYR A 134 14.16 -25.66 -7.21
N GLY A 135 14.34 -26.77 -6.51
CA GLY A 135 13.37 -27.26 -5.55
C GLY A 135 12.41 -28.23 -6.22
N THR A 136 12.77 -29.52 -6.28
CA THR A 136 11.85 -30.56 -6.79
C THR A 136 11.02 -31.10 -5.65
N GLN A 137 9.70 -30.86 -5.69
CA GLN A 137 8.77 -31.76 -5.05
C GLN A 137 8.42 -32.91 -6.00
N ARG A 138 8.48 -34.12 -5.51
CA ARG A 138 7.85 -35.24 -6.24
C ARG A 138 6.48 -35.49 -5.68
N GLY A 139 5.48 -35.43 -6.53
CA GLY A 139 4.14 -35.91 -6.23
C GLY A 139 4.18 -37.40 -5.83
N ALA A 140 3.16 -37.87 -5.16
CA ALA A 140 2.98 -39.29 -4.82
C ALA A 140 3.01 -40.20 -6.06
N ASP A 141 2.79 -39.67 -7.25
CA ASP A 141 2.83 -40.29 -8.56
C ASP A 141 4.25 -40.26 -9.20
N GLY A 142 5.24 -39.72 -8.51
CA GLY A 142 6.61 -39.58 -9.02
C GLY A 142 6.84 -38.38 -9.94
N SER A 143 5.82 -37.53 -10.18
CA SER A 143 5.98 -36.31 -10.94
C SER A 143 6.85 -35.30 -10.17
N ALA A 144 7.72 -34.57 -10.88
CA ALA A 144 8.57 -33.54 -10.29
C ALA A 144 7.90 -32.17 -10.47
N SER A 145 7.56 -31.54 -9.38
CA SER A 145 7.19 -30.12 -9.36
C SER A 145 8.42 -29.28 -9.00
N TYR A 146 8.65 -28.19 -9.73
CA TYR A 146 9.79 -27.32 -9.52
C TYR A 146 9.30 -26.00 -8.93
N TYR A 147 9.87 -25.60 -7.78
CA TYR A 147 9.60 -24.31 -7.17
C TYR A 147 10.73 -23.34 -7.49
N PRO A 148 10.43 -22.13 -7.94
CA PRO A 148 11.44 -21.12 -8.10
C PRO A 148 11.95 -20.64 -6.72
N GLN A 149 13.25 -20.41 -6.64
CA GLN A 149 13.90 -19.83 -5.45
C GLN A 149 14.82 -18.69 -5.86
N THR A 150 15.10 -17.75 -4.95
CA THR A 150 16.10 -16.70 -5.17
C THR A 150 17.51 -17.32 -5.31
N TYR A 151 18.38 -16.62 -6.02
CA TYR A 151 19.77 -17.06 -6.18
C TYR A 151 20.57 -16.79 -4.89
N TYR A 152 20.24 -15.74 -4.17
CA TYR A 152 20.83 -15.30 -2.92
C TYR A 152 19.76 -15.13 -1.83
N PRO A 153 20.17 -14.79 -0.60
CA PRO A 153 19.23 -14.67 0.52
C PRO A 153 18.09 -13.67 0.28
N LEU A 154 16.94 -13.96 0.89
CA LEU A 154 15.76 -13.09 0.94
C LEU A 154 15.26 -13.00 2.38
N ILE A 155 15.24 -11.77 2.91
CA ILE A 155 14.60 -11.43 4.19
C ILE A 155 13.46 -10.45 3.89
N SER A 156 12.29 -10.74 4.38
CA SER A 156 11.12 -9.89 4.22
C SER A 156 10.31 -9.84 5.53
N ASN A 157 10.08 -8.64 6.04
CA ASN A 157 9.40 -8.41 7.32
C ASN A 157 10.00 -9.24 8.49
N GLY A 158 11.33 -9.37 8.56
CA GLY A 158 12.04 -10.14 9.56
C GLY A 158 11.92 -11.65 9.43
N ASP A 159 11.40 -12.13 8.31
CA ASP A 159 11.34 -13.55 7.96
C ASP A 159 12.49 -13.90 7.02
N ASN A 160 13.41 -14.75 7.47
CA ASN A 160 14.56 -15.22 6.67
C ASN A 160 14.12 -16.38 5.75
N TRP A 161 13.42 -16.04 4.67
CA TRP A 161 12.82 -17.00 3.75
C TRP A 161 13.82 -17.89 3.05
N PHE A 162 14.94 -17.31 2.59
CA PHE A 162 16.01 -18.02 1.93
C PHE A 162 17.35 -17.69 2.52
N VAL A 163 18.09 -18.74 2.88
CA VAL A 163 19.49 -18.68 3.32
C VAL A 163 20.24 -19.73 2.49
N ILE A 164 21.25 -19.31 1.74
CA ILE A 164 21.86 -20.20 0.74
C ILE A 164 22.78 -21.25 1.36
N ASN A 165 23.44 -20.94 2.45
CA ASN A 165 24.34 -21.85 3.13
C ASN A 165 24.28 -21.64 4.64
N PRO A 166 23.42 -22.36 5.35
CA PRO A 166 23.23 -22.17 6.78
C PRO A 166 24.47 -22.54 7.62
N TYR A 167 25.42 -23.25 7.05
CA TYR A 167 26.65 -23.69 7.74
C TYR A 167 27.91 -22.98 7.27
N GLY A 168 27.79 -21.90 6.52
CA GLY A 168 28.92 -21.19 5.98
C GLY A 168 28.61 -19.77 5.53
N ASN A 169 29.25 -19.34 4.46
CA ASN A 169 29.03 -18.05 3.88
C ASN A 169 27.71 -18.02 3.11
N CYS A 170 26.77 -17.16 3.53
CA CYS A 170 25.44 -17.03 2.94
C CYS A 170 25.41 -16.30 1.59
N GLY A 171 26.59 -16.01 1.01
CA GLY A 171 26.68 -15.32 -0.27
C GLY A 171 26.46 -13.80 -0.15
N ASN A 172 26.17 -13.19 -1.29
CA ASN A 172 26.02 -11.75 -1.38
C ASN A 172 24.63 -11.31 -0.91
N VAL A 173 24.56 -10.61 0.20
CA VAL A 173 23.31 -10.09 0.78
C VAL A 173 23.50 -8.63 1.22
N ALA A 174 22.47 -7.82 0.94
CA ALA A 174 22.39 -6.43 1.40
C ALA A 174 21.07 -6.22 2.17
N GLY A 175 21.19 -5.79 3.40
CA GLY A 175 20.09 -5.49 4.29
C GLY A 175 19.84 -3.98 4.38
N PHE A 176 18.57 -3.61 4.52
CA PHE A 176 18.13 -2.23 4.64
C PHE A 176 17.82 -1.91 6.10
N LYS A 177 18.42 -0.85 6.63
CA LYS A 177 18.21 -0.43 8.03
C LYS A 177 16.82 0.16 8.23
N ASN A 178 16.29 0.84 7.21
CA ASN A 178 14.97 1.46 7.26
C ASN A 178 14.78 2.42 8.44
N ASP A 179 15.80 3.19 8.75
CA ASP A 179 15.84 4.16 9.84
C ASP A 179 16.35 5.53 9.32
N ASN A 180 16.63 6.47 10.22
CA ASN A 180 17.13 7.80 9.87
C ASN A 180 18.67 7.88 9.76
N SER A 181 19.39 6.76 9.67
CA SER A 181 20.85 6.75 9.54
C SER A 181 21.30 7.31 8.17
N ASP A 182 22.53 7.85 8.15
CA ASP A 182 23.12 8.40 6.94
C ASP A 182 23.37 7.33 5.88
N ASN A 183 23.83 6.15 6.29
CA ASN A 183 23.98 4.99 5.42
C ASN A 183 22.89 3.97 5.72
N GLN A 184 22.06 3.68 4.71
CA GLN A 184 20.89 2.81 4.83
C GLN A 184 21.16 1.33 4.58
N ILE A 185 22.36 0.96 4.09
CA ILE A 185 22.62 -0.42 3.64
C ILE A 185 23.75 -1.05 4.44
N VAL A 186 23.51 -2.26 4.93
CA VAL A 186 24.51 -3.18 5.49
C VAL A 186 24.69 -4.34 4.51
N TYR A 187 25.92 -4.68 4.13
CA TYR A 187 26.16 -5.69 3.12
C TYR A 187 27.43 -6.51 3.36
N GLY A 188 27.61 -7.51 2.55
CA GLY A 188 28.79 -8.37 2.50
C GLY A 188 28.43 -9.84 2.76
N ASN A 189 29.49 -10.66 2.82
CA ASN A 189 29.35 -12.06 3.20
C ASN A 189 28.93 -12.15 4.68
N ARG A 190 27.86 -12.90 4.94
CA ARG A 190 27.31 -13.09 6.28
C ARG A 190 27.40 -14.56 6.69
N SER A 191 27.56 -14.78 7.97
CA SER A 191 27.50 -16.09 8.60
C SER A 191 26.15 -16.26 9.27
N ILE A 192 25.74 -17.51 9.45
CA ILE A 192 24.57 -17.86 10.25
C ILE A 192 25.03 -18.07 11.70
N SER A 193 24.36 -17.41 12.63
CA SER A 193 24.59 -17.57 14.08
C SER A 193 23.95 -18.82 14.64
N GLY A 194 22.87 -19.31 14.03
CA GLY A 194 22.17 -20.52 14.42
C GLY A 194 20.84 -20.69 13.73
N PHE A 195 20.22 -21.84 13.97
CA PHE A 195 18.84 -22.14 13.60
C PHE A 195 17.98 -22.06 14.86
N TYR A 196 16.94 -21.20 14.83
CA TYR A 196 16.18 -20.89 16.03
C TYR A 196 14.69 -21.04 15.86
N LEU A 197 14.03 -21.43 16.95
CA LEU A 197 12.60 -21.38 17.15
C LEU A 197 12.28 -20.11 17.97
N HIS A 198 11.48 -19.24 17.40
CA HIS A 198 10.84 -18.13 18.11
C HIS A 198 9.45 -18.58 18.54
N LEU A 199 9.15 -18.43 19.80
CA LEU A 199 7.87 -18.79 20.40
C LEU A 199 7.09 -17.53 20.73
N TYR A 200 5.81 -17.54 20.38
CA TYR A 200 4.85 -16.46 20.67
C TYR A 200 3.62 -17.07 21.34
N ASP A 201 3.00 -16.34 22.24
CA ASP A 201 1.75 -16.76 22.88
C ASP A 201 0.56 -16.80 21.90
N ARG A 202 -0.66 -17.03 22.43
CA ARG A 202 -1.88 -17.12 21.62
C ARG A 202 -2.33 -15.78 21.06
N GLU A 203 -1.92 -14.69 21.67
CA GLU A 203 -2.12 -13.28 21.30
C GLU A 203 -1.01 -12.76 20.40
N ASN A 204 -0.04 -13.63 20.00
CA ASN A 204 1.14 -13.34 19.19
C ASN A 204 2.18 -12.43 19.86
N ASN A 205 2.23 -12.39 21.20
CA ASN A 205 3.30 -11.74 21.94
C ASN A 205 4.52 -12.66 22.02
N TYR A 206 5.71 -12.08 21.87
CA TYR A 206 6.97 -12.84 21.94
C TYR A 206 7.22 -13.41 23.33
N VAL A 207 7.51 -14.71 23.39
CA VAL A 207 7.78 -15.47 24.63
C VAL A 207 9.26 -15.78 24.79
N GLY A 208 9.92 -16.24 23.74
CA GLY A 208 11.32 -16.62 23.81
C GLY A 208 11.90 -17.22 22.56
N LYS A 209 13.23 -17.43 22.58
CA LYS A 209 14.02 -18.01 21.47
C LYS A 209 14.77 -19.24 21.96
N TYR A 210 14.69 -20.32 21.19
CA TYR A 210 15.29 -21.61 21.48
C TYR A 210 16.11 -22.09 20.27
N LEU A 211 17.27 -22.69 20.56
CA LEU A 211 18.09 -23.30 19.52
C LEU A 211 17.39 -24.55 18.96
N ILE A 212 17.40 -24.69 17.66
CA ILE A 212 17.05 -25.92 16.94
C ILE A 212 18.39 -26.56 16.51
N ASP A 213 18.62 -27.80 16.93
CA ASP A 213 19.90 -28.47 16.68
C ASP A 213 20.06 -28.84 15.22
N ASP A 214 19.02 -29.39 14.58
CA ASP A 214 19.00 -29.68 13.14
C ASP A 214 17.58 -30.02 12.65
N LEU A 215 17.44 -30.19 11.33
CA LEU A 215 16.24 -30.69 10.69
C LEU A 215 16.19 -32.23 10.73
N ASN A 216 15.00 -32.78 10.97
CA ASN A 216 14.70 -34.21 10.83
C ASN A 216 15.66 -35.13 11.60
N ILE A 217 16.12 -34.74 12.78
CA ILE A 217 16.92 -35.63 13.65
C ILE A 217 16.11 -36.88 13.97
N ASP A 218 16.64 -38.06 13.65
CA ASP A 218 15.95 -39.32 13.85
C ASP A 218 15.74 -39.63 15.35
N LYS A 219 16.78 -39.44 16.17
CA LYS A 219 16.73 -39.68 17.60
C LYS A 219 17.37 -38.50 18.34
N LEU A 220 16.54 -37.78 19.13
CA LEU A 220 17.04 -36.69 19.96
C LEU A 220 17.88 -37.22 21.13
N GLY A 221 18.98 -36.51 21.38
CA GLY A 221 19.74 -36.60 22.62
C GLY A 221 19.07 -35.81 23.75
N GLU A 222 19.83 -35.63 24.85
CA GLU A 222 19.39 -34.78 25.97
C GLU A 222 19.43 -33.30 25.57
N ASN A 223 18.41 -32.56 25.97
CA ASN A 223 18.28 -31.10 25.75
C ASN A 223 18.37 -30.65 24.30
N GLN A 224 17.89 -31.47 23.37
CA GLN A 224 17.87 -31.18 21.93
C GLN A 224 16.49 -30.85 21.40
N THR A 225 16.46 -30.10 20.30
CA THR A 225 15.24 -29.72 19.57
C THR A 225 15.44 -29.94 18.07
N THR A 226 14.46 -30.54 17.41
CA THR A 226 14.45 -30.70 15.95
C THR A 226 13.15 -30.18 15.38
N VAL A 227 13.22 -29.72 14.12
CA VAL A 227 12.05 -29.50 13.28
C VAL A 227 11.94 -30.65 12.28
N LEU A 228 10.77 -31.25 12.24
CA LEU A 228 10.44 -32.30 11.30
C LEU A 228 9.64 -31.72 10.15
N SER A 229 10.09 -31.90 8.94
CA SER A 229 9.41 -31.43 7.74
C SER A 229 9.51 -32.46 6.62
N PRO A 230 8.42 -32.79 5.91
CA PRO A 230 8.44 -33.68 4.77
C PRO A 230 9.37 -33.23 3.64
N VAL A 231 9.60 -31.92 3.54
CA VAL A 231 10.38 -31.30 2.46
C VAL A 231 11.88 -31.55 2.59
N ALA A 232 12.35 -31.83 3.80
CA ALA A 232 13.79 -31.85 4.15
C ALA A 232 14.33 -33.25 4.40
N ILE A 233 13.78 -34.30 3.78
CA ILE A 233 14.26 -35.68 3.99
C ILE A 233 14.93 -36.24 2.74
N GLY A 234 16.28 -36.28 2.74
CA GLY A 234 17.13 -37.02 1.80
C GLY A 234 16.95 -36.68 0.32
N ASP A 235 17.46 -37.55 -0.53
CA ASP A 235 17.39 -37.45 -2.01
C ASP A 235 15.98 -37.56 -2.59
N LYS A 236 15.01 -37.83 -1.75
CA LYS A 236 13.61 -37.98 -2.12
C LYS A 236 12.78 -37.00 -1.31
N GLN A 237 12.14 -36.07 -1.99
CA GLN A 237 11.13 -35.27 -1.37
C GLN A 237 9.90 -36.14 -1.10
N TYR A 238 9.59 -36.32 0.17
CA TYR A 238 8.41 -37.08 0.58
C TYR A 238 7.27 -36.10 0.84
N ASN A 239 6.11 -36.41 0.31
CA ASN A 239 4.88 -35.74 0.68
C ASN A 239 4.42 -36.10 2.10
N THR A 240 5.11 -37.03 2.76
CA THR A 240 4.72 -37.53 4.08
C THR A 240 5.96 -37.99 4.84
N VAL A 241 6.03 -37.62 6.10
CA VAL A 241 6.99 -38.12 7.09
C VAL A 241 6.23 -38.80 8.21
N THR A 242 6.65 -39.98 8.57
CA THR A 242 6.17 -40.70 9.75
C THR A 242 7.30 -40.87 10.73
N LYS A 243 7.09 -40.51 11.97
CA LYS A 243 8.06 -40.69 13.06
C LYS A 243 7.36 -41.11 14.34
N ASP A 244 7.99 -42.03 15.07
CA ASP A 244 7.58 -42.44 16.41
C ASP A 244 8.53 -41.85 17.45
N SER A 245 7.96 -41.24 18.50
CA SER A 245 8.74 -40.69 19.61
C SER A 245 7.90 -40.58 20.89
N ASN A 246 8.56 -40.70 22.01
CA ASN A 246 7.97 -40.49 23.34
C ASN A 246 8.06 -39.03 23.81
N ASN A 247 8.68 -38.14 23.01
CA ASN A 247 8.89 -36.73 23.40
C ASN A 247 7.66 -35.86 23.17
N GLY A 248 6.73 -36.30 22.30
CA GLY A 248 5.62 -35.51 21.79
C GLY A 248 5.99 -34.65 20.59
N PHE A 249 5.02 -34.43 19.72
CA PHE A 249 5.15 -33.63 18.50
C PHE A 249 4.18 -32.46 18.54
N TYR A 250 4.70 -31.25 18.35
CA TYR A 250 3.92 -30.00 18.27
C TYR A 250 3.77 -29.65 16.78
N VAL A 251 2.60 -29.91 16.22
CA VAL A 251 2.36 -29.84 14.78
C VAL A 251 1.75 -28.51 14.39
N VAL A 252 2.35 -27.89 13.39
CA VAL A 252 1.86 -26.70 12.70
C VAL A 252 1.26 -27.15 11.36
N GLU A 253 -0.01 -26.81 11.14
CA GLU A 253 -0.75 -27.08 9.91
C GLU A 253 -0.97 -25.78 9.15
N ASN A 254 -1.05 -25.86 7.83
CA ASN A 254 -1.17 -24.68 6.96
C ASN A 254 -0.08 -23.64 7.27
N ALA A 255 1.15 -24.14 7.42
CA ALA A 255 2.28 -23.32 7.77
C ALA A 255 2.76 -22.52 6.55
N ASP A 256 3.28 -21.31 6.80
CA ASP A 256 4.10 -20.62 5.82
C ASP A 256 5.47 -21.29 5.81
N LEU A 257 5.83 -21.92 4.71
CA LEU A 257 7.05 -22.70 4.57
C LEU A 257 7.87 -22.21 3.38
N ALA A 258 9.18 -22.15 3.55
CA ALA A 258 10.12 -22.09 2.44
C ALA A 258 11.26 -23.08 2.67
N PHE A 259 11.70 -23.66 1.59
CA PHE A 259 12.81 -24.58 1.58
C PHE A 259 13.73 -24.25 0.40
N ALA A 260 15.00 -24.03 0.67
CA ALA A 260 15.99 -23.81 -0.35
C ALA A 260 17.09 -24.87 -0.26
N SER A 261 17.52 -25.36 -1.43
CA SER A 261 18.63 -26.27 -1.55
C SER A 261 19.67 -25.68 -2.49
N ASN A 262 20.92 -25.70 -2.09
CA ASN A 262 22.04 -25.19 -2.88
C ASN A 262 22.54 -26.20 -3.93
N SER A 263 21.95 -27.38 -4.02
CA SER A 263 22.40 -28.48 -4.91
C SER A 263 21.46 -28.65 -6.10
N LYS A 264 22.04 -28.77 -7.30
CA LYS A 264 21.33 -29.17 -8.53
C LYS A 264 20.80 -30.61 -8.48
N THR A 265 21.38 -31.39 -7.64
CA THR A 265 20.96 -32.73 -7.28
C THR A 265 20.65 -32.69 -5.80
N PHE A 266 19.40 -32.92 -5.41
CA PHE A 266 18.99 -33.06 -4.02
C PHE A 266 19.74 -34.24 -3.38
N THR A 267 21.02 -34.05 -3.14
CA THR A 267 21.75 -34.88 -2.20
C THR A 267 21.59 -34.24 -0.83
N TYR A 268 21.36 -35.05 0.16
CA TYR A 268 21.38 -34.69 1.58
C TYR A 268 22.79 -34.22 1.91
N SER A 269 23.13 -33.05 1.46
CA SER A 269 24.37 -32.38 1.78
C SER A 269 24.04 -31.06 2.46
N ASP A 270 24.78 -30.78 3.42
CA ASP A 270 24.93 -29.70 4.39
C ASP A 270 24.44 -28.25 4.05
N ASN A 271 23.65 -28.05 2.99
CA ASN A 271 23.30 -26.74 2.47
C ASN A 271 21.79 -26.49 2.31
N ASN A 272 20.97 -27.31 2.96
CA ASN A 272 19.52 -27.12 2.94
C ASN A 272 19.12 -26.13 4.01
N CYS A 273 18.35 -25.10 3.67
CA CYS A 273 17.77 -24.21 4.64
C CYS A 273 16.24 -24.38 4.70
N PHE A 274 15.70 -24.18 5.85
CA PHE A 274 14.29 -24.27 6.16
C PHE A 274 13.82 -22.99 6.81
N PHE A 275 12.66 -22.52 6.37
CA PHE A 275 11.87 -21.52 7.06
C PHE A 275 10.47 -22.09 7.29
N GLY A 276 9.92 -21.90 8.46
CA GLY A 276 8.56 -22.31 8.76
C GLY A 276 7.95 -21.48 9.88
N LYS A 277 6.73 -20.98 9.67
CA LYS A 277 5.97 -20.29 10.72
C LYS A 277 4.50 -20.69 10.68
N GLY A 278 3.86 -20.58 11.82
CA GLY A 278 2.43 -20.80 11.94
C GLY A 278 2.00 -21.12 13.35
N LYS A 279 0.76 -21.55 13.50
CA LYS A 279 0.12 -21.85 14.77
C LYS A 279 0.20 -23.34 15.08
N ILE A 280 0.58 -23.71 16.31
CA ILE A 280 0.52 -25.09 16.78
C ILE A 280 -0.94 -25.52 16.83
N ASN A 281 -1.33 -26.43 15.93
CA ASN A 281 -2.71 -26.88 15.80
C ASN A 281 -2.98 -28.17 16.56
N ARG A 282 -2.00 -29.06 16.60
CA ARG A 282 -2.13 -30.38 17.25
C ARG A 282 -0.87 -30.74 18.02
N ILE A 283 -1.08 -31.56 19.03
CA ILE A 283 0.00 -32.19 19.79
C ILE A 283 -0.24 -33.70 19.74
N TYR A 284 0.77 -34.46 19.36
CA TYR A 284 0.75 -35.92 19.28
C TYR A 284 1.71 -36.51 20.30
N GLU A 285 1.33 -37.66 20.84
CA GLU A 285 2.20 -38.55 21.59
C GLU A 285 2.34 -39.88 20.83
N GLY A 286 3.52 -40.44 20.80
CA GLY A 286 3.81 -41.69 20.08
C GLY A 286 4.13 -41.48 18.62
N SER A 287 3.18 -41.74 17.70
CA SER A 287 3.38 -41.68 16.26
C SER A 287 2.82 -40.40 15.65
N CYS A 288 3.62 -39.71 14.84
CA CYS A 288 3.23 -38.52 14.11
C CYS A 288 3.40 -38.73 12.60
N VAL A 289 2.37 -38.39 11.82
CA VAL A 289 2.40 -38.38 10.36
C VAL A 289 2.24 -36.94 9.89
N LEU A 290 3.27 -36.41 9.24
CA LEU A 290 3.27 -35.08 8.64
C LEU A 290 3.05 -35.17 7.15
N LYS A 291 2.21 -34.29 6.64
CA LYS A 291 1.93 -34.11 5.22
C LYS A 291 2.58 -32.84 4.70
N ALA A 292 2.55 -32.69 3.38
CA ALA A 292 2.90 -31.42 2.74
C ALA A 292 2.15 -30.22 3.40
N GLY A 293 2.85 -29.10 3.57
CA GLY A 293 2.29 -27.92 4.25
C GLY A 293 2.27 -27.97 5.78
N GLN A 294 2.87 -29.01 6.36
CA GLN A 294 2.97 -29.19 7.79
C GLN A 294 4.44 -29.30 8.22
N PHE A 295 4.72 -28.87 9.43
CA PHE A 295 5.96 -29.23 10.14
C PHE A 295 5.64 -29.52 11.60
N ALA A 296 6.57 -30.16 12.28
CA ALA A 296 6.44 -30.39 13.71
C ALA A 296 7.72 -30.05 14.44
N ILE A 297 7.59 -29.63 15.67
CA ILE A 297 8.67 -29.47 16.62
C ILE A 297 8.67 -30.71 17.51
N GLU A 298 9.83 -31.31 17.70
CA GLU A 298 10.08 -32.33 18.71
C GLU A 298 11.24 -31.86 19.57
N THR A 299 11.12 -31.99 20.89
CA THR A 299 12.14 -31.48 21.81
C THR A 299 12.27 -32.35 23.07
N THR A 300 13.50 -32.50 23.53
CA THR A 300 13.85 -32.99 24.85
C THR A 300 14.27 -31.86 25.82
N ASN A 301 14.32 -30.60 25.32
CA ASN A 301 14.56 -29.43 26.15
C ASN A 301 13.36 -29.20 27.09
N ALA A 302 13.59 -29.35 28.40
CA ALA A 302 12.53 -29.30 29.38
C ALA A 302 11.84 -27.92 29.48
N ASP A 303 12.60 -26.83 29.33
CA ASP A 303 12.09 -25.46 29.41
C ASP A 303 11.19 -25.13 28.22
N LEU A 304 11.64 -25.51 27.00
CA LEU A 304 10.84 -25.35 25.80
C LEU A 304 9.56 -26.21 25.88
N LYS A 305 9.70 -27.48 26.26
CA LYS A 305 8.58 -28.42 26.36
C LYS A 305 7.51 -27.95 27.34
N ALA A 306 7.90 -27.31 28.44
CA ALA A 306 6.97 -26.76 29.45
C ALA A 306 6.16 -25.55 28.90
N GLN A 307 6.68 -24.87 27.89
CA GLN A 307 6.03 -23.67 27.32
C GLN A 307 5.19 -23.98 26.10
N LEU A 308 5.57 -24.99 25.29
CA LEU A 308 4.87 -25.31 24.04
C LEU A 308 3.43 -25.77 24.32
N GLN A 309 2.45 -25.05 23.77
CA GLN A 309 1.03 -25.35 23.89
C GLN A 309 0.30 -25.21 22.57
N LYS A 310 -0.82 -25.92 22.42
CA LYS A 310 -1.74 -25.73 21.33
C LYS A 310 -2.26 -24.29 21.31
N GLY A 311 -2.25 -23.69 20.13
CA GLY A 311 -2.71 -22.33 19.89
C GLY A 311 -1.60 -21.27 19.90
N MET A 312 -0.40 -21.59 20.37
CA MET A 312 0.75 -20.69 20.30
C MET A 312 1.28 -20.60 18.87
N TYR A 313 1.94 -19.47 18.54
CA TYR A 313 2.62 -19.28 17.27
C TYR A 313 4.09 -19.58 17.39
N VAL A 314 4.65 -20.14 16.34
CA VAL A 314 6.07 -20.48 16.23
C VAL A 314 6.63 -20.02 14.89
N LYS A 315 7.90 -19.59 14.92
CA LYS A 315 8.68 -19.28 13.74
C LYS A 315 10.04 -19.95 13.85
N CYS A 316 10.37 -20.79 12.89
CA CYS A 316 11.63 -21.51 12.81
C CYS A 316 12.44 -20.93 11.64
N GLN A 317 13.60 -20.33 11.93
CA GLN A 317 14.44 -19.70 10.90
C GLN A 317 15.91 -19.71 11.29
N TYR A 318 16.77 -19.61 10.28
CA TYR A 318 18.17 -19.31 10.47
C TYR A 318 18.35 -17.82 10.74
N GLU A 319 19.19 -17.45 11.70
CA GLU A 319 19.54 -16.06 11.98
C GLU A 319 20.97 -15.75 11.54
N TYR A 320 21.14 -14.54 11.08
CA TYR A 320 22.45 -14.01 10.70
C TYR A 320 23.27 -13.59 11.92
N ASP A 321 24.57 -13.37 11.68
CA ASP A 321 25.49 -12.81 12.65
C ASP A 321 25.08 -11.37 13.11
N GLU A 322 25.75 -10.90 14.17
CA GLU A 322 25.45 -9.58 14.77
C GLU A 322 25.49 -8.41 13.77
N GLY A 323 26.24 -8.55 12.66
CA GLY A 323 26.30 -7.52 11.61
C GLY A 323 24.97 -7.33 10.85
N PHE A 324 24.01 -8.25 11.01
CA PHE A 324 22.65 -8.14 10.47
C PHE A 324 21.56 -8.10 11.57
N ALA A 325 21.94 -7.89 12.81
CA ALA A 325 20.98 -7.77 13.90
C ALA A 325 20.01 -6.61 13.62
N GLY A 326 18.70 -6.89 13.74
CA GLY A 326 17.64 -5.90 13.49
C GLY A 326 17.34 -5.60 12.03
N ILE A 327 17.98 -6.28 11.08
CA ILE A 327 17.63 -6.16 9.65
C ILE A 327 16.38 -7.00 9.37
N GLU A 328 15.31 -6.33 8.98
CA GLU A 328 14.02 -6.95 8.65
C GLU A 328 13.79 -7.12 7.15
N GLU A 329 14.56 -6.41 6.33
CA GLU A 329 14.44 -6.42 4.87
C GLU A 329 15.83 -6.58 4.25
N ALA A 330 16.03 -7.60 3.42
CA ALA A 330 17.28 -7.81 2.71
C ALA A 330 17.06 -8.53 1.39
N SER A 331 17.88 -8.19 0.41
CA SER A 331 17.92 -8.84 -0.90
C SER A 331 19.33 -9.30 -1.23
N GLY A 332 19.40 -10.39 -1.97
CA GLY A 332 20.61 -10.77 -2.63
C GLY A 332 21.03 -9.79 -3.72
N TYR A 333 22.31 -9.79 -4.07
CA TYR A 333 22.85 -9.04 -5.19
C TYR A 333 23.88 -9.85 -5.96
N HIS A 334 23.94 -9.61 -7.26
CA HIS A 334 24.87 -10.32 -8.14
C HIS A 334 26.30 -9.77 -8.03
N THR A 335 26.47 -8.46 -7.98
CA THR A 335 27.78 -7.79 -8.02
C THR A 335 27.73 -6.48 -7.24
N ILE A 336 28.79 -6.21 -6.47
CA ILE A 336 29.04 -4.88 -5.91
C ILE A 336 29.60 -4.01 -7.02
N GLN A 337 28.95 -2.92 -7.35
CA GLN A 337 29.41 -1.96 -8.35
C GLN A 337 30.20 -0.83 -7.72
N ARG A 338 29.75 -0.32 -6.57
CA ARG A 338 30.43 0.71 -5.79
C ARG A 338 30.43 0.30 -4.32
N SER A 339 31.50 0.65 -3.62
CA SER A 339 31.64 0.44 -2.19
C SER A 339 32.42 1.58 -1.54
N ASN A 340 31.86 2.19 -0.49
CA ASN A 340 32.47 3.31 0.22
C ASN A 340 32.91 4.45 -0.72
N GLY A 341 32.10 4.77 -1.71
CA GLY A 341 32.34 5.85 -2.68
C GLY A 341 33.30 5.52 -3.82
N LYS A 342 33.83 4.29 -3.89
CA LYS A 342 34.79 3.85 -4.92
C LYS A 342 34.14 2.84 -5.86
N ASP A 343 34.53 2.92 -7.13
CA ASP A 343 34.12 1.94 -8.13
C ASP A 343 34.79 0.59 -7.85
N CYS A 344 34.00 -0.49 -7.87
CA CYS A 344 34.51 -1.84 -7.73
C CYS A 344 34.78 -2.47 -9.10
N SER A 345 35.77 -3.40 -9.13
CA SER A 345 36.01 -4.19 -10.31
C SER A 345 34.84 -5.16 -10.55
N VAL A 346 34.20 -5.06 -11.69
CA VAL A 346 33.03 -5.86 -12.08
C VAL A 346 33.38 -6.92 -13.13
N ALA A 347 34.55 -7.53 -13.01
CA ALA A 347 35.05 -8.52 -13.96
C ALA A 347 34.34 -9.87 -13.79
N ASN A 348 33.27 -10.09 -14.54
CA ASN A 348 32.66 -11.41 -14.75
C ASN A 348 32.02 -11.49 -16.14
N SER A 349 31.65 -12.68 -16.56
CA SER A 349 31.03 -12.91 -17.88
C SER A 349 29.73 -12.15 -18.10
N TYR A 350 28.98 -11.89 -17.03
CA TYR A 350 27.72 -11.15 -17.04
C TYR A 350 27.95 -9.64 -17.33
N ASN A 351 29.09 -9.10 -16.88
CA ASN A 351 29.46 -7.69 -17.05
C ASN A 351 30.33 -7.43 -18.29
N SER A 352 30.64 -8.45 -19.08
CA SER A 352 31.51 -8.35 -20.26
C SER A 352 30.84 -7.81 -21.52
N ARG A 353 29.63 -7.25 -21.41
CA ARG A 353 28.87 -6.66 -22.51
C ARG A 353 27.87 -5.62 -22.02
N PRO A 354 27.43 -4.68 -22.88
CA PRO A 354 26.27 -3.83 -22.58
C PRO A 354 25.03 -4.71 -22.34
N TYR A 355 24.32 -4.42 -21.24
CA TYR A 355 23.18 -5.21 -20.81
C TYR A 355 22.18 -4.38 -20.02
N PRO A 356 20.86 -4.59 -20.11
CA PRO A 356 19.91 -3.97 -19.21
C PRO A 356 20.19 -4.40 -17.77
N ARG A 357 20.11 -3.45 -16.82
CA ARG A 357 20.50 -3.67 -15.42
C ARG A 357 19.47 -3.10 -14.47
N SER A 358 19.27 -3.79 -13.37
CA SER A 358 18.63 -3.24 -12.18
C SER A 358 19.68 -3.10 -11.08
N ILE A 359 19.67 -1.97 -10.41
CA ILE A 359 20.67 -1.58 -9.42
C ILE A 359 19.92 -0.99 -8.23
N PHE A 360 20.37 -1.30 -7.03
CA PHE A 360 20.01 -0.54 -5.84
C PHE A 360 21.25 -0.07 -5.11
N GLY A 361 21.10 0.92 -4.24
CA GLY A 361 22.22 1.41 -3.45
C GLY A 361 21.83 2.62 -2.63
N CYS A 362 22.81 3.23 -1.95
CA CYS A 362 22.58 4.38 -1.09
C CYS A 362 23.69 5.43 -1.23
N ASP A 363 23.37 6.64 -0.78
CA ASP A 363 24.37 7.67 -0.50
C ASP A 363 24.67 7.72 1.02
N ASN A 364 25.46 8.72 1.43
CA ASN A 364 25.78 8.99 2.83
C ASN A 364 24.88 10.10 3.44
N ASN A 365 23.70 10.35 2.85
CA ASN A 365 22.75 11.37 3.29
C ASN A 365 21.38 10.79 3.68
N GLY A 366 21.27 9.47 3.75
CA GLY A 366 20.02 8.77 4.08
C GLY A 366 19.11 8.52 2.88
N LYS A 367 19.66 8.54 1.65
CA LYS A 367 18.88 8.22 0.45
C LYS A 367 19.20 6.82 -0.06
N VAL A 368 18.16 6.12 -0.49
CA VAL A 368 18.26 4.86 -1.22
C VAL A 368 17.78 5.07 -2.65
N TYR A 369 18.47 4.46 -3.57
CA TYR A 369 18.22 4.54 -5.00
C TYR A 369 17.87 3.16 -5.55
N LEU A 370 16.80 3.08 -6.32
CA LEU A 370 16.45 1.92 -7.14
C LEU A 370 16.53 2.38 -8.60
N ILE A 371 17.38 1.74 -9.41
CA ILE A 371 17.69 2.19 -10.76
C ILE A 371 17.49 1.06 -11.76
N THR A 372 16.79 1.33 -12.85
CA THR A 372 16.80 0.47 -14.03
C THR A 372 17.54 1.16 -15.16
N CYS A 373 18.50 0.45 -15.76
CA CYS A 373 19.24 0.87 -16.94
C CYS A 373 18.80 0.03 -18.12
N SER A 374 18.13 0.64 -19.07
CA SER A 374 17.77 0.03 -20.36
C SER A 374 18.48 0.75 -21.50
N GLY A 375 18.47 0.24 -22.72
CA GLY A 375 18.85 1.04 -23.88
C GLY A 375 17.82 2.12 -24.16
N SER A 376 17.94 2.79 -25.29
CA SER A 376 16.93 3.76 -25.76
C SER A 376 15.58 3.06 -26.00
N ASN A 377 14.49 3.84 -26.06
CA ASN A 377 13.17 3.32 -26.45
C ASN A 377 13.15 2.59 -27.80
N SER A 378 14.11 2.88 -28.68
CA SER A 378 14.29 2.22 -29.99
C SER A 378 15.16 0.97 -29.91
N SER A 379 15.92 0.76 -28.82
CA SER A 379 16.85 -0.35 -28.64
C SER A 379 17.01 -0.72 -27.16
N PRO A 380 15.94 -1.18 -26.49
CA PRO A 380 15.93 -1.37 -25.04
C PRO A 380 16.83 -2.51 -24.56
N THR A 381 17.24 -3.42 -25.45
CA THR A 381 18.07 -4.57 -25.12
C THR A 381 19.57 -4.27 -25.01
N LYS A 382 20.01 -3.09 -25.45
CA LYS A 382 21.46 -2.76 -25.46
C LYS A 382 22.01 -2.41 -24.09
N GLY A 383 21.27 -1.72 -23.23
CA GLY A 383 21.70 -1.36 -21.88
C GLY A 383 23.10 -0.74 -21.78
N MET A 384 23.69 -0.85 -20.62
CA MET A 384 25.02 -0.29 -20.29
C MET A 384 26.02 -1.39 -19.90
N TRP A 385 27.33 -1.09 -20.08
CA TRP A 385 28.37 -1.82 -19.35
C TRP A 385 28.20 -1.59 -17.85
N ALA A 386 28.61 -2.55 -17.03
CA ALA A 386 28.59 -2.37 -15.57
C ALA A 386 29.39 -1.14 -15.11
N GLN A 387 30.50 -0.87 -15.79
CA GLN A 387 31.33 0.31 -15.51
C GLN A 387 30.63 1.62 -15.91
N GLU A 388 29.86 1.64 -17.00
CA GLU A 388 29.05 2.81 -17.39
C GLU A 388 27.94 3.07 -16.36
N SER A 389 27.33 2.01 -15.83
CA SER A 389 26.35 2.13 -14.75
C SER A 389 26.98 2.61 -13.42
N ASN A 390 28.27 2.30 -13.16
CA ASN A 390 28.99 2.91 -12.05
C ASN A 390 29.11 4.43 -12.19
N ALA A 391 29.37 4.92 -13.41
CA ALA A 391 29.40 6.36 -13.68
C ALA A 391 28.02 7.01 -13.45
N LEU A 392 26.92 6.33 -13.80
CA LEU A 392 25.56 6.80 -13.50
C LEU A 392 25.31 6.81 -11.97
N CYS A 393 25.66 5.75 -11.25
CA CYS A 393 25.54 5.71 -9.79
C CYS A 393 26.33 6.85 -9.12
N LYS A 394 27.54 7.13 -9.62
CA LYS A 394 28.38 8.24 -9.16
C LYS A 394 27.74 9.60 -9.45
N TYR A 395 27.06 9.76 -10.59
CA TYR A 395 26.31 10.98 -10.92
C TYR A 395 25.24 11.30 -9.86
N TYR A 396 24.54 10.27 -9.35
CA TYR A 396 23.56 10.41 -8.26
C TYR A 396 24.18 10.47 -6.86
N GLY A 397 25.50 10.43 -6.74
CA GLY A 397 26.20 10.50 -5.44
C GLY A 397 26.14 9.22 -4.61
N MET A 398 25.75 8.09 -5.22
CA MET A 398 25.72 6.81 -4.52
C MET A 398 27.11 6.40 -4.06
N THR A 399 27.25 6.08 -2.77
CA THR A 399 28.48 5.54 -2.18
C THR A 399 28.57 4.03 -2.29
N ASP A 400 27.41 3.37 -2.17
CA ASP A 400 27.30 1.92 -2.28
C ASP A 400 26.25 1.58 -3.33
N ALA A 401 26.57 0.63 -4.24
CA ALA A 401 25.69 0.23 -5.32
C ALA A 401 25.85 -1.26 -5.64
N PHE A 402 24.73 -1.93 -5.84
CA PHE A 402 24.61 -3.37 -5.99
C PHE A 402 23.75 -3.69 -7.21
N GLN A 403 24.19 -4.64 -8.03
CA GLN A 403 23.45 -5.08 -9.19
C GLN A 403 22.55 -6.27 -8.84
N CYS A 404 21.26 -6.14 -9.16
CA CYS A 404 20.26 -7.21 -9.15
C CYS A 404 20.27 -8.04 -10.44
N ASP A 405 19.17 -8.79 -10.69
CA ASP A 405 18.93 -9.47 -11.96
C ASP A 405 18.80 -8.46 -13.09
N GLY A 406 19.28 -8.84 -14.26
CA GLY A 406 19.32 -8.00 -15.44
C GLY A 406 18.64 -8.61 -16.67
N GLY A 407 18.91 -8.01 -17.82
CA GLY A 407 18.37 -8.48 -19.09
C GLY A 407 16.86 -8.32 -19.18
N GLY A 408 16.17 -9.36 -19.61
CA GLY A 408 14.72 -9.35 -19.75
C GLY A 408 13.93 -9.21 -18.44
N SER A 409 14.60 -9.42 -17.30
CA SER A 409 13.99 -9.26 -15.98
C SER A 409 13.90 -7.80 -15.55
N VAL A 410 14.67 -6.89 -16.19
CA VAL A 410 14.68 -5.46 -15.83
C VAL A 410 13.29 -4.86 -16.01
N THR A 411 12.74 -4.41 -14.93
CA THR A 411 11.41 -3.80 -14.86
C THR A 411 11.30 -2.86 -13.68
N ALA A 412 10.47 -1.84 -13.82
CA ALA A 412 10.21 -0.85 -12.80
C ALA A 412 8.73 -0.50 -12.74
N VAL A 413 8.23 -0.22 -11.55
CA VAL A 413 6.88 0.27 -11.29
C VAL A 413 6.92 1.56 -10.48
N VAL A 414 5.90 2.39 -10.64
CA VAL A 414 5.70 3.63 -9.89
C VAL A 414 4.21 3.82 -9.66
N ARG A 415 3.84 4.48 -8.56
CA ARG A 415 2.47 4.90 -8.28
C ARG A 415 2.18 6.20 -9.00
N ASP A 416 1.09 6.24 -9.75
CA ASP A 416 0.63 7.44 -10.44
C ASP A 416 -0.19 8.37 -9.51
N GLU A 417 -0.58 9.52 -10.05
CA GLU A 417 -1.36 10.54 -9.32
C GLU A 417 -2.78 10.05 -8.94
N ASP A 418 -3.30 9.07 -9.67
CA ASP A 418 -4.60 8.44 -9.38
C ASP A 418 -4.51 7.35 -8.31
N GLY A 419 -3.29 7.08 -7.81
CA GLY A 419 -3.04 6.07 -6.80
C GLY A 419 -2.91 4.65 -7.35
N ASN A 420 -2.71 4.47 -8.65
CA ASN A 420 -2.53 3.15 -9.26
C ASN A 420 -1.04 2.83 -9.46
N ILE A 421 -0.69 1.57 -9.30
CA ILE A 421 0.65 1.10 -9.66
C ILE A 421 0.74 0.94 -11.18
N GLN A 422 1.70 1.62 -11.79
CA GLN A 422 1.96 1.58 -13.24
C GLN A 422 3.39 1.11 -13.53
N TYR A 423 3.62 0.58 -14.73
CA TYR A 423 4.97 0.34 -15.18
C TYR A 423 5.65 1.67 -15.52
N ALA A 424 6.80 1.93 -14.90
CA ALA A 424 7.60 3.13 -15.16
C ALA A 424 8.39 3.05 -16.47
N MET A 425 8.58 1.85 -17.02
CA MET A 425 9.36 1.62 -18.23
C MET A 425 8.67 0.62 -19.16
N LYS A 426 9.04 0.65 -20.45
CA LYS A 426 8.64 -0.38 -21.40
C LYS A 426 9.36 -1.70 -21.13
N SER A 427 8.70 -2.81 -21.40
CA SER A 427 9.33 -4.12 -21.27
C SER A 427 10.52 -4.29 -22.21
N ILE A 428 11.56 -4.96 -21.75
CA ILE A 428 12.77 -5.23 -22.53
C ILE A 428 12.50 -6.21 -23.69
N GLU A 429 11.60 -7.16 -23.48
CA GLU A 429 11.36 -8.29 -24.40
C GLU A 429 9.98 -8.23 -25.09
N GLY A 430 9.30 -7.08 -25.07
CA GLY A 430 7.97 -6.92 -25.64
C GLY A 430 6.84 -7.34 -24.68
N SER A 431 7.13 -8.16 -23.66
CA SER A 431 6.26 -8.48 -22.53
C SER A 431 7.06 -8.41 -21.24
N TYR A 432 6.43 -8.09 -20.11
CA TYR A 432 7.10 -8.12 -18.82
C TYR A 432 7.37 -9.55 -18.39
N ARG A 433 8.62 -9.83 -18.08
CA ARG A 433 9.04 -11.16 -17.65
C ARG A 433 8.48 -11.46 -16.27
N TYR A 434 8.06 -12.70 -16.05
CA TYR A 434 7.73 -13.19 -14.72
C TYR A 434 9.02 -13.39 -13.92
N ILE A 435 9.13 -12.62 -12.86
CA ILE A 435 10.25 -12.60 -11.92
C ILE A 435 9.82 -13.20 -10.59
N LEU A 436 10.74 -13.39 -9.66
CA LEU A 436 10.44 -14.00 -8.38
C LEU A 436 10.19 -12.97 -7.28
N SER A 437 11.00 -11.93 -7.22
CA SER A 437 10.99 -10.95 -6.14
C SER A 437 11.16 -9.53 -6.64
N GLY A 438 10.69 -8.57 -5.85
CA GLY A 438 10.83 -7.15 -6.07
C GLY A 438 11.45 -6.43 -4.88
N LEU A 439 12.08 -5.29 -5.16
CA LEU A 439 12.51 -4.29 -4.20
C LEU A 439 11.60 -3.08 -4.35
N PHE A 440 10.99 -2.65 -3.26
CA PHE A 440 9.99 -1.58 -3.26
C PHE A 440 10.33 -0.49 -2.27
N ILE A 441 10.11 0.75 -2.68
CA ILE A 441 9.94 1.88 -1.76
C ILE A 441 8.48 1.85 -1.33
N VAL A 442 8.23 1.61 -0.06
CA VAL A 442 6.87 1.57 0.49
C VAL A 442 6.71 2.63 1.57
N MET A 443 5.51 3.16 1.67
CA MET A 443 5.15 4.18 2.65
C MET A 443 4.05 3.66 3.56
N LYS A 444 4.18 3.91 4.85
CA LYS A 444 3.09 3.70 5.78
C LYS A 444 2.03 4.76 5.55
N VAL A 445 0.82 4.31 5.25
CA VAL A 445 -0.31 5.23 5.12
C VAL A 445 -0.66 5.75 6.50
N PRO A 446 -0.86 7.07 6.66
CA PRO A 446 -1.36 7.60 7.92
C PRO A 446 -2.69 6.93 8.28
N GLU A 447 -2.71 6.19 9.37
CA GLU A 447 -3.92 5.53 9.85
C GLU A 447 -4.79 6.56 10.55
N ALA A 448 -5.87 6.97 9.89
CA ALA A 448 -6.88 7.83 10.48
C ALA A 448 -8.26 7.20 10.26
N THR A 449 -9.09 7.27 11.29
CA THR A 449 -10.51 6.95 11.13
C THR A 449 -11.26 8.22 10.77
N ILE A 450 -11.91 8.23 9.61
CA ILE A 450 -12.69 9.36 9.12
C ILE A 450 -14.13 8.90 8.94
N GLU A 451 -15.03 9.50 9.72
CA GLU A 451 -16.45 9.21 9.67
C GLU A 451 -17.23 10.46 9.22
N ILE A 452 -18.14 10.30 8.27
CA ILE A 452 -19.08 11.34 7.91
C ILE A 452 -20.20 11.33 8.96
N THR A 453 -20.27 12.38 9.77
CA THR A 453 -21.26 12.53 10.84
C THR A 453 -22.56 13.12 10.33
N ASP A 454 -22.46 14.11 9.43
CA ASP A 454 -23.60 14.65 8.67
C ASP A 454 -23.17 15.05 7.27
N CYS A 455 -24.13 14.98 6.34
CA CYS A 455 -23.96 15.43 4.97
C CYS A 455 -25.23 16.15 4.55
N ALA A 456 -25.11 17.38 4.14
CA ALA A 456 -26.23 18.22 3.70
C ALA A 456 -26.08 18.61 2.22
N GLN A 457 -26.94 19.50 1.74
CA GLN A 457 -26.92 19.99 0.36
C GLN A 457 -25.63 20.76 0.03
N THR A 458 -25.15 21.57 0.97
CA THR A 458 -24.03 22.50 0.75
C THR A 458 -22.93 22.39 1.81
N SER A 459 -23.01 21.39 2.67
CA SER A 459 -22.05 21.17 3.75
C SER A 459 -21.89 19.69 4.07
N ILE A 460 -20.78 19.36 4.71
CA ILE A 460 -20.49 18.03 5.24
C ILE A 460 -19.67 18.16 6.51
N ASP A 461 -19.97 17.31 7.48
CA ASP A 461 -19.28 17.23 8.76
C ASP A 461 -18.59 15.87 8.91
N PHE A 462 -17.36 15.92 9.38
CA PHE A 462 -16.53 14.74 9.62
C PHE A 462 -16.09 14.67 11.08
N SER A 463 -16.08 13.48 11.62
CA SER A 463 -15.28 13.09 12.79
C SER A 463 -14.02 12.42 12.31
N VAL A 464 -12.85 12.87 12.80
CA VAL A 464 -11.54 12.40 12.34
C VAL A 464 -10.69 12.03 13.56
N ASP A 465 -10.36 10.76 13.70
CA ASP A 465 -9.40 10.28 14.70
C ASP A 465 -8.01 10.12 14.06
N LEU A 466 -7.07 10.95 14.52
CA LEU A 466 -5.66 10.97 14.09
C LEU A 466 -4.73 10.28 15.11
N SER A 467 -5.25 9.60 16.12
CA SER A 467 -4.44 9.02 17.21
C SER A 467 -3.41 7.98 16.73
N GLN A 468 -3.66 7.35 15.58
CA GLN A 468 -2.77 6.36 14.97
C GLN A 468 -1.82 6.96 13.90
N VAL A 469 -1.91 8.26 13.64
CA VAL A 469 -0.98 8.94 12.72
C VAL A 469 0.37 9.11 13.40
N THR A 470 1.38 8.42 12.90
CA THR A 470 2.75 8.40 13.47
C THR A 470 3.64 9.52 12.92
N GLU A 471 3.22 10.20 11.86
CA GLU A 471 3.96 11.30 11.26
C GLU A 471 3.95 12.55 12.15
N GLN A 472 5.06 13.28 12.16
CA GLN A 472 5.14 14.56 12.87
C GLN A 472 4.67 15.70 11.96
N TYR A 473 3.44 16.12 12.12
CA TYR A 473 2.82 17.25 11.41
C TYR A 473 2.56 18.43 12.37
N THR A 474 2.43 19.63 11.81
CA THR A 474 2.02 20.83 12.56
C THR A 474 0.52 21.05 12.50
N LYS A 475 -0.11 20.75 11.36
CA LYS A 475 -1.55 20.82 11.16
C LYS A 475 -2.01 19.71 10.22
N ALA A 476 -3.26 19.28 10.43
CA ALA A 476 -3.93 18.30 9.58
C ALA A 476 -5.19 18.91 8.96
N TYR A 477 -5.50 18.49 7.75
CA TYR A 477 -6.63 18.96 6.95
C TYR A 477 -7.35 17.80 6.29
N LEU A 478 -8.62 18.01 5.96
CA LEU A 478 -9.29 17.26 4.89
C LEU A 478 -9.31 18.14 3.63
N LYS A 479 -8.65 17.67 2.58
CA LYS A 479 -8.80 18.23 1.23
C LYS A 479 -10.06 17.67 0.62
N ILE A 480 -10.95 18.54 0.16
CA ILE A 480 -12.20 18.19 -0.51
C ILE A 480 -12.15 18.74 -1.93
N SER A 481 -12.45 17.92 -2.92
CA SER A 481 -12.42 18.30 -4.33
C SER A 481 -13.55 17.65 -5.12
N ASP A 482 -14.13 18.38 -6.09
CA ASP A 482 -15.09 17.85 -7.06
C ASP A 482 -14.41 17.23 -8.30
N GLY A 483 -13.06 17.21 -8.32
CA GLY A 483 -12.27 16.74 -9.43
C GLY A 483 -12.07 17.76 -10.57
N ASN A 484 -12.63 18.97 -10.43
CA ASN A 484 -12.49 20.07 -11.36
C ASN A 484 -11.84 21.28 -10.69
N ASP A 485 -12.55 22.39 -10.65
CA ASP A 485 -12.01 23.67 -10.12
C ASP A 485 -12.18 23.85 -8.61
N PHE A 486 -13.04 23.05 -7.96
CA PHE A 486 -13.28 23.18 -6.53
C PHE A 486 -12.27 22.36 -5.73
N VAL A 487 -11.45 23.04 -4.95
CA VAL A 487 -10.56 22.45 -3.94
C VAL A 487 -10.66 23.26 -2.65
N ASN A 488 -10.97 22.60 -1.56
CA ASN A 488 -11.04 23.18 -0.22
C ASN A 488 -10.24 22.34 0.78
N TYR A 489 -9.35 23.00 1.55
CA TYR A 489 -8.62 22.38 2.66
C TYR A 489 -9.26 22.80 3.98
N VAL A 490 -9.96 21.89 4.60
CA VAL A 490 -10.66 22.09 5.88
C VAL A 490 -9.74 21.63 7.01
N GLU A 491 -9.32 22.55 7.88
CA GLU A 491 -8.47 22.23 9.03
C GLU A 491 -9.22 21.32 10.02
N ILE A 492 -8.56 20.24 10.43
CA ILE A 492 -9.08 19.32 11.45
C ILE A 492 -8.75 19.92 12.82
N LYS A 493 -9.77 20.24 13.59
CA LYS A 493 -9.64 20.80 14.94
C LYS A 493 -10.37 19.91 15.93
N GLU A 494 -9.65 19.45 16.96
CA GLU A 494 -10.20 18.59 18.01
C GLU A 494 -10.96 17.37 17.45
N GLY A 495 -10.46 16.81 16.35
CA GLY A 495 -11.08 15.65 15.69
C GLY A 495 -12.31 15.97 14.85
N ILE A 496 -12.56 17.23 14.51
CA ILE A 496 -13.73 17.67 13.72
C ILE A 496 -13.26 18.45 12.49
N ALA A 497 -13.89 18.20 11.36
CA ALA A 497 -13.73 18.99 10.14
C ALA A 497 -15.11 19.27 9.50
N ASN A 498 -15.41 20.54 9.26
CA ASN A 498 -16.70 20.98 8.73
C ASN A 498 -16.47 21.74 7.42
N ALA A 499 -16.94 21.19 6.32
CA ALA A 499 -16.87 21.83 5.02
C ALA A 499 -18.20 22.46 4.64
N THR A 500 -18.14 23.69 4.12
CA THR A 500 -19.30 24.44 3.63
C THR A 500 -19.03 24.98 2.23
N GLY A 501 -20.07 25.52 1.58
CA GLY A 501 -19.94 26.08 0.22
C GLY A 501 -19.89 25.00 -0.88
N LEU A 502 -20.34 23.78 -0.57
CA LEU A 502 -20.46 22.70 -1.54
C LEU A 502 -21.66 22.90 -2.46
N THR A 503 -21.64 22.27 -3.61
CA THR A 503 -22.76 22.21 -4.54
C THR A 503 -23.62 21.00 -4.23
N LYS A 504 -24.93 21.16 -4.21
CA LYS A 504 -25.89 20.05 -3.99
C LYS A 504 -25.79 18.98 -5.08
N ASP A 505 -26.16 17.75 -4.71
CA ASP A 505 -26.23 16.58 -5.60
C ASP A 505 -24.93 16.36 -6.41
N THR A 506 -23.78 16.68 -5.81
CA THR A 506 -22.47 16.67 -6.45
C THR A 506 -21.55 15.65 -5.76
N ASN A 507 -20.79 14.92 -6.56
CA ASN A 507 -19.77 14.00 -6.06
C ASN A 507 -18.50 14.77 -5.70
N TYR A 508 -17.97 14.48 -4.53
CA TYR A 508 -16.71 14.99 -4.03
C TYR A 508 -15.80 13.87 -3.61
N THR A 509 -14.51 14.09 -3.70
CA THR A 509 -13.48 13.27 -3.06
C THR A 509 -12.96 13.99 -1.82
N TYR A 510 -12.52 13.23 -0.83
CA TYR A 510 -11.80 13.76 0.31
C TYR A 510 -10.58 12.90 0.63
N GLN A 511 -9.53 13.55 1.13
CA GLN A 511 -8.29 12.91 1.56
C GLN A 511 -7.63 13.73 2.67
N LEU A 512 -6.80 13.09 3.50
CA LEU A 512 -5.98 13.81 4.47
C LEU A 512 -4.92 14.65 3.76
N ALA A 513 -4.59 15.78 4.37
CA ALA A 513 -3.43 16.57 3.99
C ALA A 513 -2.77 17.13 5.25
N PHE A 514 -1.45 17.33 5.23
CA PHE A 514 -0.67 17.73 6.39
C PHE A 514 0.22 18.93 6.07
N GLU A 515 0.37 19.83 7.03
CA GLU A 515 1.47 20.79 7.09
C GLU A 515 2.56 20.27 8.02
N TYR A 516 3.81 20.46 7.65
CA TYR A 516 4.97 20.01 8.41
C TYR A 516 5.81 21.18 8.91
N GLN A 517 6.64 20.95 9.92
CA GLN A 517 7.47 22.00 10.50
C GLN A 517 8.34 22.70 9.44
N GLY A 518 8.28 24.01 9.40
CA GLY A 518 9.08 24.84 8.46
C GLY A 518 8.45 25.02 7.07
N SER A 519 7.26 24.47 6.83
CA SER A 519 6.52 24.64 5.57
C SER A 519 5.06 25.01 5.86
N SER A 520 4.49 25.89 5.04
CA SER A 520 3.03 26.13 4.98
C SER A 520 2.37 25.40 3.81
N GLU A 521 3.10 24.57 3.10
CA GLU A 521 2.57 23.75 2.02
C GLU A 521 1.77 22.58 2.60
N LYS A 522 0.58 22.35 2.04
CA LYS A 522 -0.28 21.23 2.39
C LYS A 522 0.02 20.07 1.49
N ILE A 523 0.52 18.99 2.08
CA ILE A 523 0.89 17.78 1.35
C ILE A 523 -0.22 16.76 1.50
N ASP A 524 -0.81 16.36 0.38
CA ASP A 524 -1.94 15.44 0.32
C ASP A 524 -1.51 14.00 0.60
N SER A 525 -2.31 13.27 1.37
CA SER A 525 -2.17 11.82 1.47
C SER A 525 -2.62 11.15 0.17
N LEU A 526 -2.12 9.94 -0.10
CA LEU A 526 -2.42 9.24 -1.35
C LEU A 526 -3.79 8.54 -1.37
N LEU A 527 -4.38 8.30 -0.20
CA LEU A 527 -5.69 7.64 -0.12
C LEU A 527 -6.82 8.65 -0.23
N LYS A 528 -7.71 8.41 -1.19
CA LYS A 528 -8.90 9.21 -1.44
C LYS A 528 -10.15 8.39 -1.14
N SER A 529 -11.13 9.03 -0.54
CA SER A 529 -12.48 8.52 -0.39
C SER A 529 -13.46 9.49 -1.04
N SER A 530 -14.72 9.11 -1.20
CA SER A 530 -15.70 9.94 -1.87
C SER A 530 -17.01 10.02 -1.10
N PHE A 531 -17.75 11.11 -1.33
CA PHE A 531 -19.12 11.30 -0.88
C PHE A 531 -19.91 12.07 -1.94
N ARG A 532 -21.22 12.12 -1.77
CA ARG A 532 -22.09 12.97 -2.58
C ARG A 532 -22.96 13.82 -1.65
N THR A 533 -23.07 15.11 -1.93
CA THR A 533 -23.96 16.01 -1.20
C THR A 533 -25.42 15.67 -1.44
N ASP A 534 -26.26 16.00 -0.47
CA ASP A 534 -27.67 15.72 -0.55
C ASP A 534 -28.36 16.50 -1.67
N LYS A 535 -29.46 15.94 -2.16
CA LYS A 535 -30.41 16.58 -3.04
C LYS A 535 -31.31 17.57 -2.30
N ASP A 536 -32.16 18.27 -3.02
CA ASP A 536 -33.14 19.18 -2.41
C ASP A 536 -34.18 18.39 -1.60
N TYR A 537 -34.53 18.95 -0.46
CA TYR A 537 -35.72 18.52 0.25
C TYR A 537 -36.98 18.93 -0.54
N PRO A 538 -38.09 18.18 -0.40
CA PRO A 538 -39.35 18.60 -0.95
C PRO A 538 -39.76 19.96 -0.42
N ILE A 539 -40.38 20.76 -1.27
CA ILE A 539 -40.88 22.09 -0.92
C ILE A 539 -42.39 21.97 -0.72
N ILE A 540 -42.86 22.47 0.42
CA ILE A 540 -44.28 22.66 0.67
C ILE A 540 -44.67 23.99 0.10
N SER A 541 -45.55 24.01 -0.89
CA SER A 541 -45.98 25.22 -1.57
C SER A 541 -47.33 25.79 -1.09
N HIS A 542 -48.16 24.93 -0.51
CA HIS A 542 -49.45 25.33 0.01
C HIS A 542 -49.97 24.35 1.05
N ILE A 543 -50.66 24.83 2.06
CA ILE A 543 -51.35 24.04 3.06
C ILE A 543 -52.80 24.55 3.15
N LYS A 544 -53.74 23.64 3.02
CA LYS A 544 -55.17 23.97 3.13
C LYS A 544 -55.77 23.11 4.20
N LEU A 545 -56.51 23.72 5.10
CA LEU A 545 -57.39 23.08 6.06
C LEU A 545 -58.85 23.25 5.60
N SER A 546 -59.54 22.16 5.52
CA SER A 546 -60.99 22.17 5.28
C SER A 546 -61.72 21.34 6.33
N GLU A 547 -62.94 21.74 6.64
CA GLU A 547 -63.80 21.07 7.60
C GLU A 547 -64.87 20.28 6.86
N THR A 548 -65.02 19.01 7.26
CA THR A 548 -66.13 18.12 6.83
C THR A 548 -67.07 17.89 7.98
N GLU A 549 -68.17 17.19 7.78
CA GLU A 549 -69.16 16.92 8.83
C GLU A 549 -68.55 16.24 10.07
N ASN A 550 -67.62 15.31 9.86
CA ASN A 550 -67.05 14.46 10.92
C ASN A 550 -65.55 14.60 11.12
N ALA A 551 -64.85 15.35 10.27
CA ALA A 551 -63.36 15.42 10.28
C ALA A 551 -62.84 16.78 9.79
N TYR A 552 -61.55 17.04 10.10
CA TYR A 552 -60.75 18.05 9.44
C TYR A 552 -59.85 17.41 8.42
N LEU A 553 -59.75 17.97 7.23
CA LEU A 553 -58.88 17.55 6.16
C LEU A 553 -57.75 18.55 5.98
N ILE A 554 -56.51 18.12 6.21
CA ILE A 554 -55.29 18.91 5.91
C ILE A 554 -54.77 18.43 4.56
N GLU A 555 -54.73 19.35 3.60
CA GLU A 555 -54.14 19.12 2.26
C GLU A 555 -52.85 19.89 2.15
N ILE A 556 -51.75 19.25 1.69
CA ILE A 556 -50.43 19.82 1.59
C ILE A 556 -49.97 19.66 0.14
N ASP A 557 -49.76 20.75 -0.55
CA ASP A 557 -49.18 20.74 -1.90
C ASP A 557 -47.64 20.65 -1.81
N ILE A 558 -47.07 19.63 -2.46
CA ILE A 558 -45.66 19.27 -2.36
C ILE A 558 -45.01 19.33 -3.75
N SER A 559 -43.88 20.00 -3.83
CA SER A 559 -42.98 19.91 -4.98
C SER A 559 -41.75 19.10 -4.60
N ASP A 560 -41.67 17.86 -5.07
CA ASP A 560 -40.52 16.95 -4.85
C ASP A 560 -39.78 16.70 -6.17
N ILE A 561 -39.07 17.72 -6.64
CA ILE A 561 -38.36 17.71 -7.95
C ILE A 561 -37.34 16.58 -7.98
N ASP A 562 -36.62 16.36 -6.88
CA ASP A 562 -35.55 15.38 -6.79
C ASP A 562 -36.04 13.98 -6.34
N LYS A 563 -37.33 13.82 -6.12
CA LYS A 563 -37.97 12.56 -5.70
C LYS A 563 -37.34 11.98 -4.43
N THR A 564 -37.10 12.81 -3.45
CA THR A 564 -36.46 12.45 -2.18
C THR A 564 -37.48 12.04 -1.12
N LEU A 565 -38.74 12.45 -1.23
CA LEU A 565 -39.79 12.17 -0.26
C LEU A 565 -40.10 10.68 -0.17
N SER A 566 -39.96 10.13 1.02
CA SER A 566 -40.39 8.75 1.31
C SER A 566 -41.70 8.72 2.11
N GLN A 567 -41.90 9.69 3.00
CA GLN A 567 -43.08 9.80 3.83
C GLN A 567 -43.31 11.25 4.29
N ILE A 568 -44.56 11.65 4.41
CA ILE A 568 -44.97 12.92 4.97
C ILE A 568 -46.21 12.71 5.87
N GLY A 569 -46.37 13.60 6.85
CA GLY A 569 -47.53 13.63 7.71
C GLY A 569 -47.51 14.87 8.62
N VAL A 570 -48.53 14.98 9.45
CA VAL A 570 -48.61 16.04 10.44
C VAL A 570 -48.38 15.52 11.86
N VAL A 571 -47.78 16.34 12.72
CA VAL A 571 -47.56 16.01 14.13
C VAL A 571 -48.44 16.95 14.95
N ILE A 572 -49.33 16.40 15.73
CA ILE A 572 -50.28 17.14 16.62
C ILE A 572 -50.13 16.50 18.00
N ASP A 573 -49.88 17.35 19.01
CA ASP A 573 -49.66 16.91 20.40
C ASP A 573 -48.64 15.75 20.51
N GLY A 574 -47.56 15.78 19.68
CA GLY A 574 -46.51 14.77 19.65
C GLY A 574 -46.91 13.48 18.94
N ARG A 575 -48.10 13.38 18.40
CA ARG A 575 -48.57 12.20 17.63
C ARG A 575 -48.43 12.47 16.15
N TYR A 576 -47.82 11.50 15.44
CA TYR A 576 -47.64 11.55 14.00
C TYR A 576 -48.86 10.94 13.27
N HIS A 577 -49.43 11.74 12.39
CA HIS A 577 -50.54 11.31 11.49
C HIS A 577 -49.98 11.27 10.05
N ARG A 578 -49.86 10.08 9.50
CA ARG A 578 -49.32 9.87 8.15
C ARG A 578 -50.29 10.42 7.10
N ALA A 579 -49.75 11.15 6.12
CA ALA A 579 -50.53 11.61 4.97
C ALA A 579 -50.55 10.57 3.84
N THR A 580 -51.62 10.52 3.08
CA THR A 580 -51.72 9.86 1.79
C THR A 580 -51.24 10.84 0.72
N VAL A 581 -50.26 10.40 -0.11
CA VAL A 581 -49.70 11.24 -1.18
C VAL A 581 -50.20 10.77 -2.53
N THR A 582 -50.81 11.70 -3.29
CA THR A 582 -51.29 11.43 -4.66
C THR A 582 -51.00 12.68 -5.51
N ASP A 583 -50.29 12.50 -6.63
CA ASP A 583 -50.04 13.55 -7.62
C ASP A 583 -49.50 14.89 -7.04
N GLY A 584 -48.53 14.79 -6.13
CA GLY A 584 -47.90 15.94 -5.50
C GLY A 584 -48.73 16.61 -4.40
N LYS A 585 -49.78 15.96 -3.95
CA LYS A 585 -50.60 16.40 -2.82
C LYS A 585 -50.60 15.36 -1.72
N ALA A 586 -50.33 15.78 -0.51
CA ALA A 586 -50.50 14.95 0.68
C ALA A 586 -51.78 15.34 1.40
N SER A 587 -52.54 14.37 1.87
CA SER A 587 -53.76 14.61 2.62
C SER A 587 -53.82 13.82 3.92
N VAL A 588 -54.22 14.43 4.99
CA VAL A 588 -54.45 13.83 6.31
C VAL A 588 -55.84 14.16 6.77
N GLU A 589 -56.63 13.14 7.10
CA GLU A 589 -57.95 13.28 7.70
C GLU A 589 -57.84 13.09 9.23
N LEU A 590 -58.33 14.04 10.00
CA LEU A 590 -58.23 14.07 11.46
C LEU A 590 -59.64 14.12 12.05
N SER A 591 -59.91 13.29 13.04
CA SER A 591 -61.19 13.35 13.79
C SER A 591 -61.35 14.74 14.46
N LYS A 592 -62.59 15.27 14.52
CA LYS A 592 -62.90 16.54 15.20
C LYS A 592 -62.51 16.55 16.67
N ASP A 593 -62.46 15.37 17.31
CA ASP A 593 -62.01 15.21 18.69
C ASP A 593 -60.49 15.45 18.88
N THR A 594 -59.72 15.41 17.77
CA THR A 594 -58.27 15.57 17.81
C THR A 594 -57.82 17.06 17.78
N LEU A 595 -58.68 17.94 17.34
CA LEU A 595 -58.37 19.36 17.15
C LEU A 595 -58.90 20.26 18.29
N GLY A 596 -58.37 20.10 19.49
CA GLY A 596 -58.35 21.16 20.49
C GLY A 596 -57.18 22.14 20.34
N VAL A 597 -56.30 21.96 19.35
CA VAL A 597 -55.01 22.67 19.22
C VAL A 597 -54.94 23.30 17.84
N SER A 598 -54.68 24.60 17.82
CA SER A 598 -54.55 25.43 16.61
C SER A 598 -53.15 25.34 15.93
N ILE A 599 -52.22 24.52 16.43
CA ILE A 599 -50.84 24.45 15.97
C ILE A 599 -50.47 23.00 15.67
N PHE A 600 -49.86 22.77 14.52
CA PHE A 600 -49.32 21.45 14.12
C PHE A 600 -47.96 21.61 13.41
N ASP A 601 -47.19 20.53 13.41
CA ASP A 601 -45.94 20.41 12.67
C ASP A 601 -46.12 19.53 11.47
N ILE A 602 -45.36 19.78 10.39
CA ILE A 602 -45.26 18.90 9.23
C ILE A 602 -43.93 18.20 9.29
N ARG A 603 -43.98 16.88 9.28
CA ARG A 603 -42.80 16.00 9.25
C ARG A 603 -42.68 15.34 7.89
N MET A 604 -41.50 15.48 7.28
CA MET A 604 -41.11 14.78 6.05
C MET A 604 -39.93 13.87 6.35
N ASP A 605 -40.05 12.60 5.93
CA ASP A 605 -38.94 11.68 5.92
C ASP A 605 -38.46 11.57 4.47
N CYS A 606 -37.17 11.89 4.23
CA CYS A 606 -36.58 11.96 2.90
C CYS A 606 -35.41 10.99 2.79
N ASN A 607 -35.28 10.32 1.65
CA ASN A 607 -34.20 9.38 1.41
C ASN A 607 -33.07 10.06 0.64
N PHE A 608 -31.88 10.09 1.25
CA PHE A 608 -30.64 10.56 0.66
C PHE A 608 -29.59 9.47 0.77
N GLN A 609 -29.06 9.01 -0.35
CA GLN A 609 -27.94 8.06 -0.41
C GLN A 609 -27.99 6.90 0.61
N ASN A 610 -29.13 6.20 0.68
CA ASN A 610 -29.40 5.10 1.63
C ASN A 610 -29.59 5.50 3.11
N LYS A 611 -29.66 6.78 3.42
CA LYS A 611 -30.07 7.28 4.74
C LYS A 611 -31.40 8.00 4.62
N THR A 612 -32.30 7.74 5.58
CA THR A 612 -33.53 8.51 5.71
C THR A 612 -33.27 9.67 6.68
N LYS A 613 -33.42 10.90 6.21
CA LYS A 613 -33.36 12.10 7.04
C LYS A 613 -34.76 12.65 7.27
N GLN A 614 -34.98 13.15 8.47
CA GLN A 614 -36.23 13.75 8.88
C GLN A 614 -36.11 15.27 8.86
N LYS A 615 -37.05 15.94 8.20
CA LYS A 615 -37.23 17.38 8.26
C LYS A 615 -38.60 17.69 8.89
N THR A 616 -38.60 18.47 9.93
CA THR A 616 -39.82 18.97 10.58
C THR A 616 -39.94 20.47 10.35
N LEU A 617 -41.10 20.90 9.88
CA LEU A 617 -41.47 22.27 9.76
C LEU A 617 -42.50 22.53 10.86
N SER A 618 -42.22 23.45 11.76
CA SER A 618 -42.99 23.63 13.00
C SER A 618 -43.84 24.88 13.01
N ASN A 619 -44.84 24.88 13.86
CA ASN A 619 -45.72 26.02 14.19
C ASN A 619 -46.65 26.47 13.06
N PHE A 620 -47.22 25.53 12.30
CA PHE A 620 -48.30 25.89 11.39
C PHE A 620 -49.58 26.13 12.15
N SER A 621 -50.19 27.26 11.90
CA SER A 621 -51.53 27.58 12.36
C SER A 621 -52.46 27.86 11.17
N LEU A 622 -53.75 27.91 11.40
CA LEU A 622 -54.75 28.24 10.37
C LEU A 622 -54.51 29.59 9.70
N ASP A 623 -53.80 30.49 10.39
CA ASP A 623 -53.53 31.84 9.92
C ASP A 623 -52.22 31.99 9.15
N THR A 624 -51.33 30.98 9.18
CA THR A 624 -49.99 31.04 8.53
C THR A 624 -49.95 30.53 7.09
N THR A 625 -51.06 30.07 6.54
CA THR A 625 -51.12 29.56 5.15
C THR A 625 -50.79 30.64 4.11
N LEU A 626 -51.01 31.92 4.42
CA LEU A 626 -50.68 33.02 3.51
C LEU A 626 -49.18 33.33 3.49
N ASP A 627 -48.53 33.29 4.64
CA ASP A 627 -47.11 33.59 4.77
C ASP A 627 -46.21 32.59 4.06
N LEU A 628 -46.54 31.27 4.11
CA LEU A 628 -45.82 30.22 3.38
C LEU A 628 -45.90 30.40 1.86
N TYR A 629 -46.99 30.88 1.33
CA TYR A 629 -47.14 31.15 -0.09
C TYR A 629 -46.26 32.36 -0.52
N ILE A 630 -46.08 33.31 0.36
CA ILE A 630 -45.20 34.47 0.15
C ILE A 630 -43.73 34.01 0.17
N GLU A 631 -43.29 33.25 1.18
CA GLU A 631 -41.94 32.68 1.25
C GLU A 631 -41.60 31.79 0.04
N TYR A 632 -42.56 31.00 -0.44
CA TYR A 632 -42.40 30.19 -1.65
C TYR A 632 -42.18 31.07 -2.89
N ILE A 633 -42.95 32.12 -3.05
CA ILE A 633 -42.78 33.08 -4.16
C ILE A 633 -41.44 33.78 -4.07
N GLU A 634 -41.06 34.23 -2.88
CA GLU A 634 -39.77 34.91 -2.63
C GLU A 634 -38.59 33.98 -2.94
N SER A 635 -38.61 32.73 -2.49
CA SER A 635 -37.56 31.74 -2.80
C SER A 635 -37.46 31.39 -4.30
N ARG A 636 -38.59 31.38 -5.00
CA ARG A 636 -38.63 31.20 -6.46
C ARG A 636 -38.15 32.43 -7.21
N MET A 637 -38.44 33.60 -6.73
CA MET A 637 -37.92 34.87 -7.26
C MET A 637 -36.42 34.97 -7.03
N GLU A 638 -35.92 34.61 -5.88
CA GLU A 638 -34.49 34.57 -5.56
C GLU A 638 -33.72 33.55 -6.45
N ALA A 639 -34.27 32.35 -6.62
CA ALA A 639 -33.71 31.33 -7.52
C ALA A 639 -33.74 31.79 -9.00
N PHE A 640 -34.79 32.52 -9.41
CA PHE A 640 -34.88 33.09 -10.75
C PHE A 640 -33.88 34.24 -10.94
N ILE A 641 -33.76 35.12 -9.95
CA ILE A 641 -32.82 36.25 -9.95
C ILE A 641 -31.38 35.73 -10.02
N ASN A 642 -31.01 34.72 -9.21
CA ASN A 642 -29.70 34.11 -9.24
C ASN A 642 -29.41 33.38 -10.55
N LYS A 643 -30.41 32.83 -11.22
CA LYS A 643 -30.27 32.15 -12.52
C LYS A 643 -30.15 33.14 -13.71
N VAL A 644 -30.72 34.34 -13.58
CA VAL A 644 -30.76 35.32 -14.69
C VAL A 644 -29.68 36.39 -14.55
N LEU A 645 -29.25 36.71 -13.32
CA LEU A 645 -28.27 37.74 -13.00
C LEU A 645 -26.92 37.25 -12.52
N GLY A 646 -26.75 35.91 -12.21
CA GLY A 646 -25.49 35.25 -11.95
C GLY A 646 -24.96 34.65 -13.26
#